data_6e0c0738e62a5e8f1584e5426ce798b6
#
_entry.id   6e0c0738e62a5e8f1584e5426ce798b6
#
_cell.length_a   1.000
_cell.length_b   1.000
_cell.length_c   1.000
_cell.angle_alpha   90.00
_cell.angle_beta   90.00
_cell.angle_gamma   90.00
#
_symmetry.space_group_name_H-M   'P 1'
#
loop_
_entity.id
_entity.type
_entity.pdbx_description
1 polymer ?
#
loop_
_entity_poly.entity_id
_entity_poly.type
_entity_poly.pdbx_seq_one_letter_code
_entity_poly.pdbx_strand_id
1 'polypeptide(L)'
;MPALRLLGRKWLAASDDLVFPSIFELLFRFVWLVLIALVVEVLYPVTWQCQTDGWHGGSFVRLYLCGTLTLQAALMLLLAALAHQSARGTITDVDIRKLVSPLLLIKVLLVLPETALNVMGTMWMFCEVIECSVDDKFSSIVIQSIVLFNWVQLGLTVFGLFMVFDPLGSVNYGDMQDTPNQVRHHRKVTGLWSRRFRWAFCWLKRDEHGKEAFQQVAALLSALFRSTDLVPSDVVAGCVLLRVRQKRETREMRRIQMLNDEEPIYTTDVNKIFSETPPWMNLEDALYYLRLSIAAYGWPYVLYRHCFTGFCKLATHLTCCCCRPKNSIVTDDNCCLCNFAGVKYMSKLPADDIIFASFNNKVFELPFCVIADHERECIVVAVRGSISLRDIFTDFTAGSEKFEADGLPENTAAHKGMAMGANKMLKRLLPVLDRTFQQFPHYDLVLTGHSLGAGVAVLVALKLRPRYPHLKVYAFSTPAGLISREAARYTESFVLTVGVGDDLVMRLSVHSIENLRTKIIQTIHATKLPKYRIMLNGFGYALFGVPARDLESTWRRPEDLEATHSDDSADALLVPSVSTVSAEAALVSRDIFVRRFSSARLFTAGRILHIARRKRMGIENNEGDEERKVRTQEPTYEMRWACPEDFMELQVMPRMLLDHLPENVHRTIQTIIEERHTYRVTHIV
;
A
#
# COMPACT_ATOMS: atom_id res chain seq x y z
N MET A 1 21.11 1.19 7.47
CA MET A 1 21.43 2.56 7.07
C MET A 1 21.04 3.46 8.20
N PRO A 2 21.92 4.31 8.72
CA PRO A 2 21.57 5.06 9.91
C PRO A 2 20.61 6.19 9.52
N ALA A 3 19.43 6.17 10.16
CA ALA A 3 18.58 7.35 10.16
C ALA A 3 19.34 8.55 10.72
N LEU A 4 19.05 9.73 10.20
CA LEU A 4 19.67 10.97 10.62
C LEU A 4 19.52 11.15 12.14
N ARG A 5 20.62 11.47 12.83
CA ARG A 5 20.62 11.79 14.26
C ARG A 5 20.90 13.27 14.44
N LEU A 6 19.96 13.97 15.04
CA LEU A 6 20.10 15.40 15.35
C LEU A 6 19.46 15.68 16.72
N LEU A 7 20.13 16.52 17.54
CA LEU A 7 19.67 16.86 18.89
C LEU A 7 19.43 15.64 19.79
N GLY A 8 20.27 14.60 19.67
CA GLY A 8 20.15 13.37 20.45
C GLY A 8 18.95 12.48 20.09
N ARG A 9 18.24 12.79 19.01
CA ARG A 9 17.09 12.02 18.53
C ARG A 9 17.30 11.47 17.13
N LYS A 10 16.65 10.35 16.85
CA LYS A 10 16.62 9.72 15.54
C LYS A 10 15.45 10.29 14.74
N TRP A 11 15.70 10.68 13.49
CA TRP A 11 14.72 11.25 12.58
C TRP A 11 14.17 10.18 11.62
N LEU A 12 13.01 10.43 11.00
CA LEU A 12 12.38 9.52 10.02
C LEU A 12 13.02 9.60 8.63
N ALA A 13 14.08 10.36 8.47
CA ALA A 13 14.82 10.52 7.22
C ALA A 13 16.29 10.10 7.40
N ALA A 14 16.90 9.66 6.30
CA ALA A 14 18.33 9.43 6.19
C ALA A 14 19.05 10.68 5.66
N SER A 15 20.39 10.68 5.74
CA SER A 15 21.22 11.80 5.27
C SER A 15 21.13 12.04 3.75
N ASP A 16 20.64 11.08 2.96
CA ASP A 16 20.45 11.13 1.50
C ASP A 16 19.02 11.50 1.07
N ASP A 17 18.10 11.73 2.01
CA ASP A 17 16.71 12.10 1.73
C ASP A 17 16.52 13.60 1.48
N LEU A 18 17.48 14.42 1.86
CA LEU A 18 17.32 15.87 1.85
C LEU A 18 17.56 16.51 0.46
N VAL A 19 17.88 15.73 -0.57
CA VAL A 19 18.11 16.24 -1.94
C VAL A 19 16.87 16.93 -2.48
N PHE A 20 15.76 16.24 -2.59
CA PHE A 20 14.53 16.79 -3.16
C PHE A 20 13.91 17.89 -2.32
N PRO A 21 13.73 17.74 -1.00
CA PRO A 21 13.20 18.82 -0.17
C PRO A 21 14.06 20.08 -0.25
N SER A 22 15.39 19.95 -0.24
CA SER A 22 16.29 21.10 -0.32
C SER A 22 16.25 21.77 -1.68
N ILE A 23 16.20 21.02 -2.78
CA ILE A 23 16.08 21.59 -4.13
C ILE A 23 14.71 22.28 -4.29
N PHE A 24 13.62 21.65 -3.84
CA PHE A 24 12.29 22.24 -3.93
C PHE A 24 12.21 23.57 -3.17
N GLU A 25 12.69 23.56 -1.92
CA GLU A 25 12.72 24.77 -1.10
C GLU A 25 13.67 25.84 -1.70
N LEU A 26 14.82 25.42 -2.25
CA LEU A 26 15.76 26.32 -2.94
C LEU A 26 15.10 27.04 -4.14
N LEU A 27 14.39 26.28 -5.00
CA LEU A 27 13.71 26.85 -6.16
C LEU A 27 12.58 27.80 -5.73
N PHE A 28 11.82 27.41 -4.72
CA PHE A 28 10.74 28.23 -4.18
C PHE A 28 11.27 29.55 -3.58
N ARG A 29 12.36 29.48 -2.78
CA ARG A 29 13.04 30.64 -2.22
C ARG A 29 13.69 31.51 -3.31
N PHE A 30 14.23 30.90 -4.38
CA PHE A 30 14.81 31.64 -5.51
C PHE A 30 13.76 32.47 -6.23
N VAL A 31 12.64 31.90 -6.59
CA VAL A 31 11.54 32.64 -7.22
C VAL A 31 11.08 33.79 -6.31
N TRP A 32 10.96 33.51 -5.01
CA TRP A 32 10.55 34.50 -4.03
C TRP A 32 11.60 35.61 -3.86
N LEU A 33 12.90 35.27 -3.80
CA LEU A 33 13.99 36.24 -3.77
C LEU A 33 13.95 37.21 -4.95
N VAL A 34 13.74 36.70 -6.16
CA VAL A 34 13.64 37.51 -7.38
C VAL A 34 12.43 38.45 -7.29
N LEU A 35 11.28 37.95 -6.85
CA LEU A 35 10.09 38.77 -6.68
C LEU A 35 10.31 39.89 -5.64
N ILE A 36 10.89 39.59 -4.48
CA ILE A 36 11.22 40.60 -3.46
C ILE A 36 12.21 41.62 -4.02
N ALA A 37 13.27 41.19 -4.73
CA ALA A 37 14.27 42.09 -5.29
C ALA A 37 13.65 43.08 -6.28
N LEU A 38 12.77 42.60 -7.18
CA LEU A 38 12.03 43.46 -8.10
C LEU A 38 11.11 44.46 -7.35
N VAL A 39 10.43 43.98 -6.31
CA VAL A 39 9.58 44.84 -5.46
C VAL A 39 10.41 45.90 -4.74
N VAL A 40 11.57 45.51 -4.19
CA VAL A 40 12.49 46.44 -3.51
C VAL A 40 12.96 47.54 -4.45
N GLU A 41 13.33 47.17 -5.70
CA GLU A 41 13.75 48.16 -6.71
C GLU A 41 12.66 49.20 -6.99
N VAL A 42 11.40 48.77 -7.10
CA VAL A 42 10.25 49.65 -7.37
C VAL A 42 9.88 50.48 -6.14
N LEU A 43 9.89 49.89 -4.95
CA LEU A 43 9.44 50.54 -3.70
C LEU A 43 10.52 51.34 -2.99
N TYR A 44 11.79 51.16 -3.34
CA TYR A 44 12.93 51.81 -2.65
C TYR A 44 12.80 53.34 -2.60
N PRO A 45 12.40 54.05 -3.65
CA PRO A 45 12.18 55.51 -3.61
C PRO A 45 11.04 55.92 -2.69
N VAL A 46 9.96 55.12 -2.65
CA VAL A 46 8.71 55.43 -1.90
C VAL A 46 8.89 55.26 -0.38
N THR A 47 9.72 54.32 0.07
CA THR A 47 9.94 54.02 1.49
C THR A 47 10.55 55.16 2.27
N TRP A 48 11.12 56.20 1.63
CA TRP A 48 11.62 57.40 2.29
C TRP A 48 10.55 58.30 2.89
N GLN A 49 9.33 58.15 2.50
CA GLN A 49 8.22 58.97 2.93
C GLN A 49 7.49 58.44 4.18
N CYS A 50 7.87 57.21 4.65
CA CYS A 50 7.32 56.63 5.87
C CYS A 50 7.98 57.24 7.13
N GLN A 51 7.20 57.72 8.07
CA GLN A 51 7.63 58.31 9.33
C GLN A 51 7.05 57.59 10.54
N THR A 52 7.82 57.52 11.63
CA THR A 52 7.38 57.14 12.98
C THR A 52 7.83 58.22 13.96
N ASP A 53 7.24 58.32 15.16
CA ASP A 53 7.61 59.27 16.19
C ASP A 53 9.11 59.30 16.47
N GLY A 54 9.79 60.32 15.94
CA GLY A 54 11.21 60.58 16.14
C GLY A 54 12.21 59.76 15.31
N TRP A 55 11.74 58.79 14.53
CA TRP A 55 12.54 57.94 13.64
C TRP A 55 11.93 57.89 12.25
N HIS A 56 12.83 57.78 11.22
CA HIS A 56 12.37 57.63 9.85
C HIS A 56 11.82 56.23 9.62
N GLY A 57 10.54 56.04 9.57
CA GLY A 57 9.86 54.72 9.37
C GLY A 57 10.30 53.98 8.12
N GLY A 58 10.66 54.71 7.05
CA GLY A 58 11.24 54.13 5.87
C GLY A 58 12.57 53.37 6.12
N SER A 59 13.31 53.72 7.14
CA SER A 59 14.53 52.95 7.53
C SER A 59 14.23 51.56 8.07
N PHE A 60 13.15 51.41 8.82
CA PHE A 60 12.70 50.10 9.35
C PHE A 60 12.18 49.19 8.24
N VAL A 61 11.40 49.72 7.30
CA VAL A 61 10.93 48.97 6.12
C VAL A 61 12.12 48.47 5.29
N ARG A 62 13.11 49.33 5.05
CA ARG A 62 14.35 48.95 4.35
C ARG A 62 15.14 47.90 5.10
N LEU A 63 15.29 48.05 6.42
CA LEU A 63 15.96 47.08 7.28
C LEU A 63 15.26 45.71 7.18
N TYR A 64 13.92 45.69 7.20
CA TYR A 64 13.16 44.47 7.05
C TYR A 64 13.37 43.84 5.67
N LEU A 65 13.27 44.63 4.57
CA LEU A 65 13.43 44.11 3.22
C LEU A 65 14.89 43.64 2.96
N CYS A 66 15.89 44.42 3.35
CA CYS A 66 17.31 44.01 3.23
C CYS A 66 17.64 42.80 4.11
N GLY A 67 17.12 42.76 5.33
CA GLY A 67 17.24 41.61 6.24
C GLY A 67 16.61 40.35 5.66
N THR A 68 15.43 40.46 5.06
CA THR A 68 14.77 39.34 4.38
C THR A 68 15.57 38.86 3.17
N LEU A 69 16.08 39.76 2.31
CA LEU A 69 16.89 39.42 1.16
C LEU A 69 18.20 38.70 1.56
N THR A 70 18.93 39.24 2.56
CA THR A 70 20.18 38.65 3.04
C THR A 70 19.96 37.27 3.66
N LEU A 71 18.89 37.12 4.47
CA LEU A 71 18.53 35.85 5.09
C LEU A 71 18.10 34.81 4.03
N GLN A 72 17.29 35.21 3.06
CA GLN A 72 16.88 34.34 1.95
C GLN A 72 18.12 33.87 1.14
N ALA A 73 19.06 34.76 0.83
CA ALA A 73 20.30 34.40 0.14
C ALA A 73 21.16 33.41 0.95
N ALA A 74 21.30 33.65 2.27
CA ALA A 74 22.03 32.75 3.16
C ALA A 74 21.38 31.36 3.24
N LEU A 75 20.07 31.30 3.37
CA LEU A 75 19.29 30.05 3.38
C LEU A 75 19.42 29.30 2.05
N MET A 76 19.41 30.01 0.92
CA MET A 76 19.61 29.40 -0.40
C MET A 76 20.99 28.76 -0.55
N LEU A 77 22.05 29.43 -0.10
CA LEU A 77 23.38 28.86 -0.11
C LEU A 77 23.49 27.62 0.77
N LEU A 78 22.87 27.67 1.95
CA LEU A 78 22.80 26.54 2.86
C LEU A 78 22.02 25.36 2.26
N LEU A 79 20.87 25.62 1.61
CA LEU A 79 20.07 24.60 0.94
C LEU A 79 20.81 23.97 -0.24
N ALA A 80 21.54 24.76 -1.02
CA ALA A 80 22.38 24.26 -2.11
C ALA A 80 23.50 23.35 -1.57
N ALA A 81 24.18 23.76 -0.49
CA ALA A 81 25.18 22.94 0.19
C ALA A 81 24.60 21.65 0.75
N LEU A 82 23.41 21.73 1.38
CA LEU A 82 22.69 20.58 1.93
C LEU A 82 22.28 19.60 0.83
N ALA A 83 21.71 20.08 -0.28
CA ALA A 83 21.34 19.26 -1.42
C ALA A 83 22.58 18.57 -2.03
N HIS A 84 23.68 19.31 -2.22
CA HIS A 84 24.92 18.78 -2.76
C HIS A 84 25.51 17.68 -1.87
N GLN A 85 25.63 17.92 -0.56
CA GLN A 85 26.16 16.93 0.38
C GLN A 85 25.27 15.70 0.52
N SER A 86 23.95 15.89 0.53
CA SER A 86 22.96 14.80 0.59
C SER A 86 22.98 13.92 -0.69
N ALA A 87 23.33 14.49 -1.85
CA ALA A 87 23.39 13.77 -3.13
C ALA A 87 24.64 12.88 -3.30
N ARG A 88 25.64 13.00 -2.42
CA ARG A 88 26.93 12.30 -2.58
C ARG A 88 26.87 10.84 -2.13
N GLY A 89 27.51 9.97 -2.89
CA GLY A 89 27.69 8.56 -2.57
C GLY A 89 26.42 7.71 -2.74
N THR A 90 26.56 6.42 -2.51
CA THR A 90 25.44 5.47 -2.54
C THR A 90 24.66 5.49 -1.21
N ILE A 91 23.55 4.77 -1.13
CA ILE A 91 22.73 4.70 0.09
C ILE A 91 23.57 4.21 1.31
N THR A 92 24.55 3.32 1.06
CA THR A 92 25.40 2.74 2.11
C THR A 92 26.55 3.67 2.58
N ASP A 93 26.94 4.66 1.77
CA ASP A 93 28.12 5.49 2.01
C ASP A 93 27.80 6.67 2.95
N VAL A 94 27.57 6.39 4.22
CA VAL A 94 27.16 7.40 5.22
C VAL A 94 28.28 8.38 5.55
N ASP A 95 29.52 7.94 5.58
CA ASP A 95 30.67 8.73 5.96
C ASP A 95 30.92 9.93 5.04
N ILE A 96 30.62 9.79 3.75
CA ILE A 96 30.73 10.87 2.76
C ILE A 96 29.75 12.01 3.09
N ARG A 97 28.65 11.72 3.82
CA ARG A 97 27.57 12.66 4.15
C ARG A 97 27.61 13.18 5.60
N LYS A 98 28.76 13.09 6.29
CA LYS A 98 28.91 13.55 7.69
C LYS A 98 28.53 15.03 7.90
N LEU A 99 28.68 15.87 6.87
CA LEU A 99 28.35 17.30 6.93
C LEU A 99 26.84 17.60 6.87
N VAL A 100 25.98 16.63 6.50
CA VAL A 100 24.53 16.85 6.40
C VAL A 100 23.92 17.19 7.76
N SER A 101 24.34 16.52 8.84
CA SER A 101 23.81 16.79 10.20
C SER A 101 24.12 18.21 10.69
N PRO A 102 25.37 18.73 10.63
CA PRO A 102 25.65 20.10 11.05
C PRO A 102 24.99 21.14 10.13
N LEU A 103 24.92 20.93 8.81
CA LEU A 103 24.22 21.84 7.90
C LEU A 103 22.72 21.91 8.23
N LEU A 104 22.10 20.78 8.54
CA LEU A 104 20.69 20.75 8.96
C LEU A 104 20.49 21.45 10.31
N LEU A 105 21.45 21.31 11.25
CA LEU A 105 21.40 22.04 12.52
C LEU A 105 21.44 23.54 12.29
N ILE A 106 22.34 24.04 11.41
CA ILE A 106 22.40 25.46 11.04
C ILE A 106 21.05 25.91 10.44
N LYS A 107 20.45 25.09 9.57
CA LYS A 107 19.11 25.39 9.02
C LYS A 107 18.05 25.54 10.12
N VAL A 108 18.02 24.63 11.09
CA VAL A 108 17.08 24.71 12.23
C VAL A 108 17.33 25.97 13.07
N LEU A 109 18.60 26.36 13.29
CA LEU A 109 18.92 27.58 14.03
C LEU A 109 18.51 28.83 13.27
N LEU A 110 18.58 28.84 11.93
CA LEU A 110 18.18 29.99 11.10
C LEU A 110 16.66 30.22 11.09
N VAL A 111 15.85 29.28 11.55
CA VAL A 111 14.40 29.48 11.80
C VAL A 111 14.18 30.58 12.84
N LEU A 112 15.09 30.76 13.81
CA LEU A 112 14.96 31.79 14.84
C LEU A 112 15.05 33.23 14.28
N PRO A 113 16.12 33.63 13.53
CA PRO A 113 16.16 34.94 12.91
C PRO A 113 15.08 35.14 11.84
N GLU A 114 14.68 34.08 11.10
CA GLU A 114 13.56 34.15 10.15
C GLU A 114 12.25 34.46 10.87
N THR A 115 11.99 33.82 12.00
CA THR A 115 10.82 34.10 12.86
C THR A 115 10.89 35.54 13.41
N ALA A 116 12.06 35.97 13.90
CA ALA A 116 12.22 37.30 14.45
C ALA A 116 11.94 38.39 13.40
N LEU A 117 12.47 38.25 12.19
CA LEU A 117 12.20 39.16 11.07
C LEU A 117 10.70 39.20 10.73
N ASN A 118 10.06 38.04 10.65
CA ASN A 118 8.62 37.98 10.35
C ASN A 118 7.77 38.62 11.45
N VAL A 119 8.11 38.44 12.71
CA VAL A 119 7.45 39.13 13.85
C VAL A 119 7.63 40.64 13.74
N MET A 120 8.87 41.12 13.51
CA MET A 120 9.15 42.55 13.33
C MET A 120 8.36 43.11 12.13
N GLY A 121 8.38 42.44 10.98
CA GLY A 121 7.58 42.85 9.82
C GLY A 121 6.09 42.91 10.11
N THR A 122 5.57 41.95 10.87
CA THR A 122 4.16 41.97 11.29
C THR A 122 3.85 43.14 12.19
N MET A 123 4.68 43.40 13.24
CA MET A 123 4.51 44.54 14.14
C MET A 123 4.56 45.88 13.40
N TRP A 124 5.48 46.02 12.45
CA TRP A 124 5.64 47.26 11.70
C TRP A 124 4.56 47.52 10.68
N MET A 125 4.00 46.47 10.05
CA MET A 125 3.05 46.61 8.94
C MET A 125 1.59 46.42 9.30
N PHE A 126 1.28 45.67 10.38
CA PHE A 126 -0.12 45.37 10.77
C PHE A 126 -0.54 46.02 12.11
N CYS A 127 0.40 46.41 12.98
CA CYS A 127 0.09 47.01 14.25
C CYS A 127 0.21 48.56 14.24
N GLU A 128 0.19 49.19 13.06
CA GLU A 128 0.22 50.62 12.83
C GLU A 128 1.37 51.37 13.55
N VAL A 129 2.47 50.65 13.84
CA VAL A 129 3.69 51.23 14.44
C VAL A 129 4.41 52.16 13.47
N ILE A 130 4.19 51.98 12.18
CA ILE A 130 4.76 52.79 11.10
C ILE A 130 3.64 53.40 10.28
N GLU A 131 3.46 54.71 10.39
CA GLU A 131 2.62 55.44 9.48
C GLU A 131 3.39 55.80 8.23
N CYS A 132 3.06 55.14 7.11
CA CYS A 132 3.50 55.58 5.79
C CYS A 132 2.56 56.67 5.29
N SER A 133 2.98 57.94 5.34
CA SER A 133 2.18 59.11 4.97
C SER A 133 1.97 59.26 3.45
N VAL A 134 1.87 58.18 2.71
CA VAL A 134 1.71 58.20 1.25
C VAL A 134 0.30 57.79 0.90
N ASP A 135 -0.30 58.54 -0.02
CA ASP A 135 -1.55 58.22 -0.72
C ASP A 135 -1.52 56.88 -1.47
N ASP A 136 -0.40 56.17 -1.42
CA ASP A 136 -0.17 54.91 -2.16
C ASP A 136 -0.47 53.69 -1.31
N LYS A 137 -1.77 53.38 -1.19
CA LYS A 137 -2.27 52.12 -0.60
C LYS A 137 -1.63 50.86 -1.21
N PHE A 138 -1.14 50.95 -2.46
CA PHE A 138 -0.53 49.85 -3.16
C PHE A 138 0.77 49.38 -2.50
N SER A 139 1.66 50.31 -2.14
CA SER A 139 2.95 49.97 -1.50
C SER A 139 2.78 49.27 -0.15
N SER A 140 1.81 49.72 0.63
CA SER A 140 1.47 49.10 1.92
C SER A 140 0.93 47.68 1.74
N ILE A 141 0.02 47.44 0.81
CA ILE A 141 -0.53 46.13 0.48
C ILE A 141 0.54 45.17 0.00
N VAL A 142 1.47 45.64 -0.83
CA VAL A 142 2.56 44.80 -1.34
C VAL A 142 3.50 44.34 -0.21
N ILE A 143 3.90 45.25 0.68
CA ILE A 143 4.79 44.89 1.82
C ILE A 143 4.04 43.96 2.80
N GLN A 144 2.76 44.22 3.09
CA GLN A 144 1.93 43.30 3.89
C GLN A 144 1.85 41.92 3.24
N SER A 145 1.71 41.86 1.93
CA SER A 145 1.72 40.59 1.18
C SER A 145 3.04 39.85 1.31
N ILE A 146 4.18 40.58 1.30
CA ILE A 146 5.51 39.98 1.52
C ILE A 146 5.61 39.38 2.92
N VAL A 147 5.16 40.08 3.94
CA VAL A 147 5.17 39.59 5.33
C VAL A 147 4.32 38.33 5.45
N LEU A 148 3.10 38.35 4.90
CA LEU A 148 2.19 37.22 4.94
C LEU A 148 2.79 35.99 4.23
N PHE A 149 3.40 36.20 3.07
CA PHE A 149 4.02 35.11 2.32
C PHE A 149 5.25 34.53 3.04
N ASN A 150 6.07 35.36 3.68
CA ASN A 150 7.18 34.91 4.51
C ASN A 150 6.68 34.03 5.68
N TRP A 151 5.54 34.36 6.29
CA TRP A 151 4.90 33.50 7.31
C TRP A 151 4.47 32.14 6.74
N VAL A 152 3.87 32.11 5.54
CA VAL A 152 3.52 30.86 4.86
C VAL A 152 4.76 30.02 4.60
N GLN A 153 5.83 30.64 4.11
CA GLN A 153 7.09 29.96 3.83
C GLN A 153 7.73 29.39 5.11
N LEU A 154 7.77 30.16 6.17
CA LEU A 154 8.24 29.72 7.49
C LEU A 154 7.38 28.55 8.01
N GLY A 155 6.06 28.69 7.91
CA GLY A 155 5.13 27.64 8.31
C GLY A 155 5.34 26.32 7.56
N LEU A 156 5.56 26.38 6.25
CA LEU A 156 5.88 25.21 5.43
C LEU A 156 7.24 24.58 5.84
N THR A 157 8.26 25.41 6.13
CA THR A 157 9.57 24.93 6.60
C THR A 157 9.44 24.23 7.96
N VAL A 158 8.76 24.83 8.92
CA VAL A 158 8.52 24.25 10.25
C VAL A 158 7.69 22.96 10.15
N PHE A 159 6.65 22.97 9.32
CA PHE A 159 5.84 21.79 9.08
C PHE A 159 6.66 20.64 8.46
N GLY A 160 7.50 20.93 7.46
CA GLY A 160 8.39 19.95 6.85
C GLY A 160 9.39 19.36 7.86
N LEU A 161 10.00 20.21 8.70
CA LEU A 161 10.88 19.76 9.78
C LEU A 161 10.13 18.90 10.81
N PHE A 162 8.89 19.26 11.16
CA PHE A 162 8.08 18.49 12.09
C PHE A 162 7.70 17.11 11.53
N MET A 163 7.38 17.01 10.24
CA MET A 163 7.07 15.73 9.59
C MET A 163 8.25 14.77 9.56
N VAL A 164 9.47 15.29 9.41
CA VAL A 164 10.71 14.49 9.41
C VAL A 164 11.20 14.19 10.82
N PHE A 165 11.00 15.12 11.74
CA PHE A 165 11.30 14.96 13.15
C PHE A 165 10.30 14.01 13.80
N ASP A 166 10.73 12.85 14.25
CA ASP A 166 9.89 11.92 14.98
C ASP A 166 9.85 12.27 16.49
N PRO A 167 8.85 13.03 16.96
CA PRO A 167 8.78 13.43 18.37
C PRO A 167 8.55 12.23 19.31
N LEU A 168 8.12 11.08 18.76
CA LEU A 168 7.89 9.84 19.49
C LEU A 168 9.08 8.87 19.40
N GLY A 169 10.10 9.18 18.61
CA GLY A 169 11.17 8.31 18.16
C GLY A 169 12.40 8.21 19.07
N SER A 170 12.35 8.61 20.34
CA SER A 170 13.50 8.50 21.24
C SER A 170 13.73 7.06 21.72
N VAL A 171 14.41 6.24 20.95
CA VAL A 171 14.90 4.93 21.40
C VAL A 171 16.37 4.81 21.08
N ASN A 172 17.23 4.78 22.09
CA ASN A 172 18.64 4.46 21.95
C ASN A 172 18.80 2.98 21.58
N TYR A 173 19.35 2.71 20.41
CA TYR A 173 19.65 1.36 19.92
C TYR A 173 21.00 0.83 20.43
N GLY A 174 21.69 1.56 21.31
CA GLY A 174 23.06 1.25 21.74
C GLY A 174 23.28 0.02 22.62
N ASP A 175 22.23 -0.49 23.28
CA ASP A 175 22.40 -1.55 24.31
C ASP A 175 21.80 -2.90 23.84
N MET A 176 22.18 -3.36 22.66
CA MET A 176 21.53 -4.54 22.05
C MET A 176 22.17 -5.90 22.41
N GLN A 177 23.20 -5.94 23.23
CA GLN A 177 23.93 -7.20 23.48
C GLN A 177 23.38 -8.06 24.63
N ASP A 178 22.52 -7.53 25.51
CA ASP A 178 22.01 -8.28 26.65
C ASP A 178 20.55 -8.76 26.50
N THR A 179 20.31 -10.05 26.69
CA THR A 179 19.02 -10.76 26.53
C THR A 179 17.84 -10.13 27.32
N PRO A 180 17.99 -9.69 28.59
CA PRO A 180 16.88 -9.06 29.32
C PRO A 180 16.52 -7.68 28.78
N ASN A 181 17.48 -6.95 28.20
CA ASN A 181 17.27 -5.64 27.57
C ASN A 181 16.50 -5.75 26.25
N GLN A 182 16.60 -6.85 25.52
CA GLN A 182 15.87 -7.07 24.25
C GLN A 182 14.35 -7.13 24.47
N VAL A 183 13.87 -7.80 25.51
CA VAL A 183 12.42 -7.89 25.83
C VAL A 183 11.88 -6.51 26.22
N ARG A 184 12.64 -5.77 27.04
CA ARG A 184 12.29 -4.42 27.49
C ARG A 184 12.27 -3.43 26.32
N HIS A 185 13.24 -3.55 25.41
CA HIS A 185 13.32 -2.74 24.19
C HIS A 185 12.14 -3.02 23.26
N HIS A 186 11.82 -4.28 22.98
CA HIS A 186 10.67 -4.66 22.16
C HIS A 186 9.35 -4.09 22.71
N ARG A 187 9.13 -4.16 24.02
CA ARG A 187 7.95 -3.58 24.67
C ARG A 187 7.88 -2.06 24.47
N LYS A 188 9.03 -1.34 24.54
CA LYS A 188 9.10 0.10 24.27
C LYS A 188 8.78 0.44 22.80
N VAL A 189 9.35 -0.28 21.83
CA VAL A 189 9.11 -0.04 20.39
C VAL A 189 7.67 -0.37 20.01
N THR A 190 7.11 -1.46 20.51
CA THR A 190 5.68 -1.78 20.31
C THR A 190 4.78 -0.69 20.91
N GLY A 191 5.14 -0.15 22.09
CA GLY A 191 4.45 0.96 22.72
C GLY A 191 4.52 2.27 21.89
N LEU A 192 5.63 2.52 21.19
CA LEU A 192 5.78 3.66 20.27
C LEU A 192 4.87 3.52 19.04
N TRP A 193 4.90 2.37 18.37
CA TRP A 193 4.01 2.10 17.25
C TRP A 193 2.55 2.19 17.64
N SER A 194 2.17 1.64 18.79
CA SER A 194 0.82 1.76 19.33
C SER A 194 0.40 3.21 19.60
N ARG A 195 1.33 4.09 20.04
CA ARG A 195 1.06 5.54 20.21
C ARG A 195 0.92 6.26 18.88
N ARG A 196 1.77 5.96 17.88
CA ARG A 196 1.66 6.50 16.52
C ARG A 196 0.32 6.16 15.88
N PHE A 197 -0.10 4.90 15.97
CA PHE A 197 -1.42 4.48 15.50
C PHE A 197 -2.56 5.19 16.24
N ARG A 198 -2.44 5.34 17.57
CA ARG A 198 -3.44 6.05 18.35
C ARG A 198 -3.59 7.51 17.95
N TRP A 199 -2.51 8.14 17.58
CA TRP A 199 -2.53 9.52 17.10
C TRP A 199 -3.03 9.60 15.67
N ALA A 200 -2.52 8.78 14.77
CA ALA A 200 -2.90 8.76 13.36
C ALA A 200 -4.38 8.38 13.13
N PHE A 201 -4.94 7.55 14.01
CA PHE A 201 -6.32 7.05 13.92
C PHE A 201 -7.16 7.43 15.14
N CYS A 202 -6.99 8.66 15.64
CA CYS A 202 -7.69 9.15 16.85
C CYS A 202 -9.22 9.17 16.70
N TRP A 203 -9.73 9.30 15.45
CA TRP A 203 -11.16 9.29 15.13
C TRP A 203 -11.80 7.90 15.13
N LEU A 204 -11.02 6.82 15.16
CA LEU A 204 -11.56 5.47 15.15
C LEU A 204 -12.05 5.08 16.56
N LYS A 205 -13.36 4.83 16.72
CA LYS A 205 -13.92 4.30 17.97
C LYS A 205 -13.26 2.94 18.27
N ARG A 206 -12.72 2.80 19.47
CA ARG A 206 -11.97 1.62 19.93
C ARG A 206 -12.82 0.79 20.86
N ASP A 207 -13.26 -0.34 20.36
CA ASP A 207 -13.72 -1.46 21.17
C ASP A 207 -12.51 -2.30 21.67
N GLU A 208 -12.76 -3.26 22.52
CA GLU A 208 -11.70 -4.14 23.08
C GLU A 208 -10.93 -4.87 21.95
N HIS A 209 -11.63 -5.37 20.94
CA HIS A 209 -11.04 -6.05 19.79
C HIS A 209 -10.18 -5.13 18.93
N GLY A 210 -10.60 -3.88 18.77
CA GLY A 210 -9.81 -2.86 18.08
C GLY A 210 -8.50 -2.56 18.82
N LYS A 211 -8.49 -2.51 20.14
CA LYS A 211 -7.26 -2.32 20.93
C LYS A 211 -6.29 -3.49 20.74
N GLU A 212 -6.80 -4.72 20.76
CA GLU A 212 -5.99 -5.92 20.53
C GLU A 212 -5.38 -5.93 19.12
N ALA A 213 -6.17 -5.67 18.09
CA ALA A 213 -5.71 -5.58 16.71
C ALA A 213 -4.61 -4.51 16.55
N PHE A 214 -4.79 -3.31 17.12
CA PHE A 214 -3.76 -2.25 17.11
C PHE A 214 -2.45 -2.69 17.76
N GLN A 215 -2.51 -3.43 18.89
CA GLN A 215 -1.32 -3.95 19.55
C GLN A 215 -0.61 -5.00 18.70
N GLN A 216 -1.35 -5.89 18.04
CA GLN A 216 -0.78 -6.93 17.18
C GLN A 216 -0.12 -6.32 15.94
N VAL A 217 -0.76 -5.36 15.27
CA VAL A 217 -0.17 -4.62 14.14
C VAL A 217 1.09 -3.86 14.57
N ALA A 218 1.05 -3.19 15.72
CA ALA A 218 2.21 -2.51 16.28
C ALA A 218 3.36 -3.48 16.58
N ALA A 219 3.05 -4.67 17.09
CA ALA A 219 4.03 -5.73 17.35
C ALA A 219 4.63 -6.29 16.06
N LEU A 220 3.80 -6.52 15.03
CA LEU A 220 4.25 -6.96 13.70
C LEU A 220 5.22 -5.96 13.06
N LEU A 221 4.85 -4.68 13.01
CA LEU A 221 5.71 -3.63 12.45
C LEU A 221 6.99 -3.45 13.26
N SER A 222 6.91 -3.51 14.61
CA SER A 222 8.08 -3.49 15.48
C SER A 222 9.03 -4.64 15.18
N ALA A 223 8.51 -5.82 14.89
CA ALA A 223 9.31 -7.00 14.56
C ALA A 223 9.93 -6.90 13.15
N LEU A 224 9.16 -6.42 12.17
CA LEU A 224 9.65 -6.24 10.79
C LEU A 224 10.79 -5.22 10.68
N PHE A 225 10.72 -4.13 11.44
CA PHE A 225 11.76 -3.09 11.45
C PHE A 225 12.80 -3.27 12.56
N ARG A 226 12.78 -4.40 13.27
CA ARG A 226 13.78 -4.72 14.28
C ARG A 226 15.14 -4.94 13.62
N SER A 227 16.22 -4.49 14.31
CA SER A 227 17.61 -4.62 13.84
C SER A 227 17.97 -3.93 12.50
N THR A 228 17.08 -3.12 11.93
CA THR A 228 17.37 -2.34 10.73
C THR A 228 17.11 -0.86 10.98
N ASP A 229 18.03 -0.03 10.53
CA ASP A 229 17.92 1.43 10.53
C ASP A 229 17.27 1.93 9.21
N LEU A 230 16.43 1.11 8.57
CA LEU A 230 15.72 1.48 7.35
C LEU A 230 14.74 2.61 7.64
N VAL A 231 14.81 3.68 6.86
CA VAL A 231 13.79 4.73 6.80
C VAL A 231 12.77 4.42 5.70
N PRO A 232 11.57 5.01 5.73
CA PRO A 232 10.54 4.73 4.73
C PRO A 232 11.00 4.94 3.28
N SER A 233 11.83 5.95 3.03
CA SER A 233 12.41 6.24 1.72
C SER A 233 13.39 5.16 1.23
N ASP A 234 14.11 4.48 2.14
CA ASP A 234 14.95 3.32 1.78
C ASP A 234 14.11 2.15 1.31
N VAL A 235 12.94 1.93 1.93
CA VAL A 235 12.01 0.89 1.50
C VAL A 235 11.51 1.18 0.09
N VAL A 236 11.14 2.43 -0.21
CA VAL A 236 10.70 2.83 -1.56
C VAL A 236 11.82 2.66 -2.58
N ALA A 237 13.02 3.15 -2.29
CA ALA A 237 14.19 2.97 -3.15
C ALA A 237 14.53 1.49 -3.38
N GLY A 238 14.46 0.68 -2.32
CA GLY A 238 14.65 -0.76 -2.38
C GLY A 238 13.59 -1.48 -3.22
N CYS A 239 12.33 -1.05 -3.15
CA CYS A 239 11.27 -1.56 -4.03
C CYS A 239 11.54 -1.24 -5.52
N VAL A 240 12.03 -0.02 -5.83
CA VAL A 240 12.41 0.35 -7.20
C VAL A 240 13.55 -0.56 -7.69
N LEU A 241 14.59 -0.75 -6.89
CA LEU A 241 15.71 -1.64 -7.22
C LEU A 241 15.27 -3.10 -7.37
N LEU A 242 14.41 -3.57 -6.47
CA LEU A 242 13.88 -4.93 -6.53
C LEU A 242 13.09 -5.18 -7.81
N ARG A 243 12.31 -4.18 -8.27
CA ARG A 243 11.62 -4.26 -9.57
C ARG A 243 12.59 -4.42 -10.73
N VAL A 244 13.71 -3.68 -10.74
CA VAL A 244 14.76 -3.82 -11.76
C VAL A 244 15.34 -5.24 -11.75
N ARG A 245 15.63 -5.76 -10.54
CA ARG A 245 16.15 -7.11 -10.35
C ARG A 245 15.16 -8.18 -10.81
N GLN A 246 13.90 -8.13 -10.39
CA GLN A 246 12.86 -9.08 -10.78
C GLN A 246 12.62 -9.07 -12.30
N LYS A 247 12.68 -7.90 -12.95
CA LYS A 247 12.58 -7.82 -14.42
C LYS A 247 13.78 -8.48 -15.10
N ARG A 248 14.99 -8.33 -14.55
CA ARG A 248 16.21 -9.01 -15.05
C ARG A 248 16.07 -10.52 -14.91
N GLU A 249 15.70 -11.01 -13.73
CA GLU A 249 15.50 -12.44 -13.46
C GLU A 249 14.41 -13.04 -14.37
N THR A 250 13.30 -12.35 -14.57
CA THR A 250 12.23 -12.79 -15.49
C THR A 250 12.71 -12.86 -16.94
N ARG A 251 13.56 -11.91 -17.38
CA ARG A 251 14.13 -11.91 -18.74
C ARG A 251 15.08 -13.10 -18.92
N GLU A 252 15.90 -13.38 -17.93
CA GLU A 252 16.85 -14.49 -17.96
C GLU A 252 16.12 -15.85 -17.97
N MET A 253 15.12 -16.03 -17.10
CA MET A 253 14.30 -17.26 -17.11
C MET A 253 13.64 -17.52 -18.46
N ARG A 254 13.07 -16.47 -19.09
CA ARG A 254 12.48 -16.61 -20.44
C ARG A 254 13.51 -17.02 -21.49
N ARG A 255 14.72 -16.45 -21.42
CA ARG A 255 15.81 -16.83 -22.31
C ARG A 255 16.18 -18.31 -22.18
N ILE A 256 16.24 -18.78 -20.94
CA ILE A 256 16.52 -20.21 -20.64
C ILE A 256 15.37 -21.10 -21.16
N GLN A 257 14.12 -20.73 -20.94
CA GLN A 257 12.95 -21.46 -21.45
C GLN A 257 12.95 -21.56 -22.98
N MET A 258 13.28 -20.46 -23.68
CA MET A 258 13.37 -20.46 -25.15
C MET A 258 14.53 -21.35 -25.67
N LEU A 259 15.63 -21.46 -24.91
CA LEU A 259 16.77 -22.30 -25.28
C LEU A 259 16.51 -23.79 -25.05
N ASN A 260 15.62 -24.12 -24.12
CA ASN A 260 15.31 -25.52 -23.76
C ASN A 260 14.07 -26.06 -24.50
N ASP A 261 13.45 -25.33 -25.42
CA ASP A 261 12.19 -25.67 -26.09
C ASP A 261 11.09 -26.19 -25.13
N GLU A 262 11.03 -25.64 -23.89
CA GLU A 262 10.02 -26.02 -22.91
C GLU A 262 8.64 -25.51 -23.34
N GLU A 263 7.60 -26.34 -23.21
CA GLU A 263 6.21 -25.91 -23.45
C GLU A 263 5.84 -24.70 -22.59
N PRO A 264 5.08 -23.73 -23.14
CA PRO A 264 4.64 -22.56 -22.38
C PRO A 264 3.77 -23.01 -21.20
N ILE A 265 4.13 -22.56 -20.00
CA ILE A 265 3.42 -22.84 -18.74
C ILE A 265 1.97 -22.30 -18.78
N TYR A 266 1.73 -21.25 -19.58
CA TYR A 266 0.43 -20.63 -19.76
C TYR A 266 -0.19 -21.03 -21.10
N THR A 267 -1.52 -21.19 -21.12
CA THR A 267 -2.29 -21.45 -22.32
C THR A 267 -3.37 -20.41 -22.54
N THR A 268 -3.71 -20.14 -23.78
CA THR A 268 -4.86 -19.32 -24.18
C THR A 268 -6.12 -20.17 -24.41
N ASP A 269 -5.98 -21.51 -24.49
CA ASP A 269 -7.09 -22.42 -24.71
C ASP A 269 -7.85 -22.71 -23.41
N VAL A 270 -9.03 -22.10 -23.29
CA VAL A 270 -9.94 -22.28 -22.17
C VAL A 270 -10.43 -23.75 -22.06
N ASN A 271 -10.62 -24.44 -23.19
CA ASN A 271 -11.11 -25.82 -23.15
C ASN A 271 -10.03 -26.76 -22.62
N LYS A 272 -8.74 -26.55 -23.00
CA LYS A 272 -7.61 -27.30 -22.47
C LYS A 272 -7.48 -27.12 -20.96
N ILE A 273 -7.65 -25.88 -20.44
CA ILE A 273 -7.51 -25.58 -19.02
C ILE A 273 -8.57 -26.27 -18.16
N PHE A 274 -9.81 -26.34 -18.64
CA PHE A 274 -10.94 -26.90 -17.88
C PHE A 274 -11.27 -28.36 -18.24
N SER A 275 -10.49 -29.03 -19.11
CA SER A 275 -10.78 -30.40 -19.56
C SER A 275 -10.81 -31.44 -18.43
N GLU A 276 -10.00 -31.25 -17.39
CA GLU A 276 -9.83 -32.18 -16.27
C GLU A 276 -10.42 -31.63 -14.95
N THR A 277 -11.36 -30.70 -15.04
CA THR A 277 -11.95 -30.06 -13.86
C THR A 277 -13.42 -30.42 -13.70
N PRO A 278 -13.96 -30.38 -12.47
CA PRO A 278 -15.39 -30.54 -12.25
C PRO A 278 -16.18 -29.48 -13.05
N PRO A 279 -17.35 -29.81 -13.59
CA PRO A 279 -18.17 -28.92 -14.46
C PRO A 279 -18.49 -27.55 -13.83
N TRP A 280 -18.59 -27.48 -12.51
CA TRP A 280 -18.86 -26.23 -11.79
C TRP A 280 -17.66 -25.27 -11.76
N MET A 281 -16.43 -25.77 -12.00
CA MET A 281 -15.24 -24.92 -12.14
C MET A 281 -15.18 -24.42 -13.59
N ASN A 282 -15.85 -23.31 -13.88
CA ASN A 282 -15.86 -22.65 -15.19
C ASN A 282 -15.83 -21.13 -15.04
N LEU A 283 -15.53 -20.41 -16.13
CA LEU A 283 -15.40 -18.95 -16.09
C LEU A 283 -16.75 -18.24 -16.05
N GLU A 284 -17.78 -18.80 -16.63
CA GLU A 284 -19.11 -18.21 -16.71
C GLU A 284 -19.73 -18.12 -15.30
N ASP A 285 -19.69 -19.21 -14.54
CA ASP A 285 -20.14 -19.24 -13.13
C ASP A 285 -19.22 -18.38 -12.24
N ALA A 286 -17.90 -18.43 -12.47
CA ALA A 286 -16.96 -17.57 -11.76
C ALA A 286 -17.29 -16.08 -11.96
N LEU A 287 -17.60 -15.65 -13.19
CA LEU A 287 -18.00 -14.26 -13.47
C LEU A 287 -19.31 -13.89 -12.75
N TYR A 288 -20.27 -14.80 -12.73
CA TYR A 288 -21.55 -14.62 -12.06
C TYR A 288 -21.37 -14.42 -10.56
N TYR A 289 -20.68 -15.33 -9.88
CA TYR A 289 -20.46 -15.25 -8.42
C TYR A 289 -19.51 -14.12 -8.04
N LEU A 290 -18.56 -13.72 -8.91
CA LEU A 290 -17.75 -12.51 -8.71
C LEU A 290 -18.65 -11.26 -8.66
N ARG A 291 -19.65 -11.16 -9.54
CA ARG A 291 -20.60 -10.04 -9.53
C ARG A 291 -21.37 -9.97 -8.21
N LEU A 292 -21.77 -11.10 -7.63
CA LEU A 292 -22.42 -11.14 -6.33
C LEU A 292 -21.46 -10.75 -5.19
N SER A 293 -20.20 -11.20 -5.24
CA SER A 293 -19.20 -10.78 -4.27
C SER A 293 -18.90 -9.27 -4.34
N ILE A 294 -18.90 -8.70 -5.56
CA ILE A 294 -18.77 -7.25 -5.77
C ILE A 294 -19.99 -6.51 -5.21
N ALA A 295 -21.19 -7.05 -5.38
CA ALA A 295 -22.39 -6.44 -4.84
C ALA A 295 -22.34 -6.27 -3.32
N ALA A 296 -21.72 -7.20 -2.60
CA ALA A 296 -21.56 -7.13 -1.15
C ALA A 296 -20.76 -5.90 -0.66
N TYR A 297 -20.02 -5.21 -1.54
CA TYR A 297 -19.33 -3.94 -1.22
C TYR A 297 -20.30 -2.77 -0.99
N GLY A 298 -21.52 -2.86 -1.49
CA GLY A 298 -22.58 -1.87 -1.25
C GLY A 298 -22.36 -0.54 -1.98
N TRP A 299 -22.93 0.54 -1.42
CA TRP A 299 -22.91 1.86 -2.05
C TRP A 299 -21.53 2.47 -2.30
N PRO A 300 -20.48 2.25 -1.46
CA PRO A 300 -19.17 2.84 -1.72
C PRO A 300 -18.58 2.39 -3.05
N TYR A 301 -18.82 1.12 -3.42
CA TYR A 301 -18.35 0.59 -4.69
C TYR A 301 -19.12 1.16 -5.89
N VAL A 302 -20.43 1.40 -5.73
CA VAL A 302 -21.23 2.06 -6.78
C VAL A 302 -20.74 3.47 -7.07
N LEU A 303 -20.39 4.23 -6.02
CA LEU A 303 -19.77 5.57 -6.19
C LEU A 303 -18.40 5.50 -6.83
N TYR A 304 -17.57 4.54 -6.44
CA TYR A 304 -16.26 4.32 -7.05
C TYR A 304 -16.39 4.04 -8.56
N ARG A 305 -17.32 3.15 -8.94
CA ARG A 305 -17.55 2.78 -10.34
C ARG A 305 -18.19 3.91 -11.17
N HIS A 306 -19.04 4.71 -10.55
CA HIS A 306 -19.83 5.76 -11.17
C HIS A 306 -19.66 7.10 -10.48
N CYS A 307 -18.42 7.64 -10.54
CA CYS A 307 -17.96 8.78 -9.76
C CYS A 307 -18.91 10.00 -9.74
N PHE A 308 -19.55 10.32 -10.88
CA PHE A 308 -20.45 11.48 -11.03
C PHE A 308 -21.94 11.11 -11.01
N THR A 309 -22.30 9.89 -11.37
CA THR A 309 -23.70 9.46 -11.51
C THR A 309 -24.14 8.43 -10.46
N GLY A 310 -23.23 8.00 -9.61
CA GLY A 310 -23.47 6.91 -8.64
C GLY A 310 -24.61 7.21 -7.66
N PHE A 311 -24.71 8.44 -7.18
CA PHE A 311 -25.82 8.84 -6.30
C PHE A 311 -27.18 8.77 -7.02
N CYS A 312 -27.25 9.23 -8.28
CA CYS A 312 -28.48 9.17 -9.06
C CYS A 312 -28.92 7.71 -9.28
N LYS A 313 -27.96 6.82 -9.56
CA LYS A 313 -28.22 5.39 -9.74
C LYS A 313 -28.67 4.69 -8.47
N LEU A 314 -28.15 5.10 -7.31
CA LEU A 314 -28.57 4.59 -6.01
C LEU A 314 -29.93 5.13 -5.58
N ALA A 315 -30.29 6.36 -5.96
CA ALA A 315 -31.50 7.04 -5.52
C ALA A 315 -32.78 6.22 -5.76
N THR A 316 -32.85 5.50 -6.88
CA THR A 316 -34.01 4.63 -7.24
C THR A 316 -34.11 3.36 -6.39
N HIS A 317 -33.04 2.99 -5.68
CA HIS A 317 -32.99 1.79 -4.84
C HIS A 317 -32.96 2.11 -3.34
N LEU A 318 -32.84 3.41 -2.95
CA LEU A 318 -32.87 3.83 -1.55
C LEU A 318 -34.26 3.61 -0.93
N THR A 319 -34.27 3.31 0.36
CA THR A 319 -35.48 3.18 1.15
C THR A 319 -35.54 4.35 2.15
N CYS A 320 -36.63 5.12 2.14
CA CYS A 320 -36.80 6.19 3.11
C CYS A 320 -36.85 5.63 4.54
N CYS A 321 -36.26 6.33 5.49
CA CYS A 321 -36.19 5.89 6.90
C CYS A 321 -37.59 5.72 7.53
N CYS A 322 -38.59 6.51 7.11
CA CYS A 322 -39.98 6.38 7.56
C CYS A 322 -40.72 5.16 6.95
N CYS A 323 -40.23 4.62 5.82
CA CYS A 323 -40.83 3.48 5.12
C CYS A 323 -40.18 2.13 5.47
N ARG A 324 -39.27 2.11 6.45
CA ARG A 324 -38.52 0.90 6.83
C ARG A 324 -39.44 -0.11 7.51
N PRO A 325 -39.55 -1.35 7.01
CA PRO A 325 -40.31 -2.42 7.66
C PRO A 325 -39.78 -2.72 9.06
N LYS A 326 -40.64 -2.94 10.04
CA LYS A 326 -40.25 -3.28 11.42
C LYS A 326 -39.45 -4.59 11.51
N ASN A 327 -39.72 -5.56 10.61
CA ASN A 327 -39.02 -6.83 10.51
C ASN A 327 -38.06 -6.82 9.30
N SER A 328 -37.01 -5.98 9.36
CA SER A 328 -36.07 -5.89 8.28
C SER A 328 -35.13 -7.10 8.24
N ILE A 329 -35.01 -7.72 7.08
CA ILE A 329 -33.96 -8.71 6.75
C ILE A 329 -32.57 -8.12 6.73
N VAL A 330 -32.45 -6.78 6.81
CA VAL A 330 -31.22 -6.02 6.76
C VAL A 330 -30.86 -5.54 8.17
N THR A 331 -29.66 -5.86 8.61
CA THR A 331 -29.11 -5.47 9.91
C THR A 331 -27.89 -4.56 9.75
N ASP A 332 -27.71 -3.62 10.70
CA ASP A 332 -26.53 -2.77 10.83
C ASP A 332 -26.24 -1.86 9.60
N ASP A 333 -27.24 -1.54 8.78
CA ASP A 333 -27.17 -0.55 7.70
C ASP A 333 -27.57 0.84 8.22
N ASN A 334 -27.26 1.89 7.43
CA ASN A 334 -27.68 3.25 7.74
C ASN A 334 -29.23 3.43 7.60
N CYS A 335 -29.73 4.62 7.98
CA CYS A 335 -31.17 4.90 7.99
C CYS A 335 -31.85 4.74 6.62
N CYS A 336 -31.14 5.03 5.52
CA CYS A 336 -31.65 4.96 4.15
C CYS A 336 -31.34 3.61 3.45
N LEU A 337 -30.79 2.63 4.15
CA LEU A 337 -30.37 1.32 3.63
C LEU A 337 -29.45 1.45 2.40
N CYS A 338 -28.48 2.37 2.45
CA CYS A 338 -27.60 2.67 1.31
C CYS A 338 -26.76 1.46 0.88
N ASN A 339 -26.25 0.65 1.83
CA ASN A 339 -25.48 -0.54 1.46
C ASN A 339 -26.39 -1.56 0.78
N PHE A 340 -27.59 -1.77 1.30
CA PHE A 340 -28.58 -2.67 0.70
C PHE A 340 -29.01 -2.17 -0.70
N ALA A 341 -29.19 -0.85 -0.88
CA ALA A 341 -29.45 -0.27 -2.19
C ALA A 341 -28.31 -0.56 -3.18
N GLY A 342 -27.05 -0.46 -2.72
CA GLY A 342 -25.89 -0.85 -3.52
C GLY A 342 -25.88 -2.32 -3.91
N VAL A 343 -26.23 -3.21 -2.98
CA VAL A 343 -26.37 -4.66 -3.25
C VAL A 343 -27.42 -4.90 -4.34
N LYS A 344 -28.63 -4.34 -4.21
CA LYS A 344 -29.70 -4.47 -5.21
C LYS A 344 -29.27 -3.98 -6.59
N TYR A 345 -28.66 -2.79 -6.64
CA TYR A 345 -28.20 -2.21 -7.89
C TYR A 345 -27.13 -3.06 -8.59
N MET A 346 -26.17 -3.61 -7.83
CA MET A 346 -25.03 -4.34 -8.38
C MET A 346 -25.35 -5.81 -8.71
N SER A 347 -26.15 -6.49 -7.88
CA SER A 347 -26.53 -7.89 -8.09
C SER A 347 -27.50 -8.02 -9.25
N LYS A 348 -28.35 -7.01 -9.49
CA LYS A 348 -29.46 -7.01 -10.42
C LYS A 348 -30.54 -8.09 -10.11
N LEU A 349 -30.52 -8.57 -8.86
CA LEU A 349 -31.53 -9.56 -8.39
C LEU A 349 -32.75 -8.84 -7.79
N PRO A 350 -33.91 -9.47 -7.81
CA PRO A 350 -35.07 -9.03 -7.06
C PRO A 350 -34.76 -8.86 -5.57
N ALA A 351 -35.39 -7.92 -4.92
CA ALA A 351 -35.16 -7.68 -3.49
C ALA A 351 -35.58 -8.88 -2.62
N ASP A 352 -36.59 -9.63 -3.06
CA ASP A 352 -37.14 -10.78 -2.36
C ASP A 352 -36.20 -12.00 -2.37
N ASP A 353 -35.30 -12.07 -3.34
CA ASP A 353 -34.26 -13.11 -3.43
C ASP A 353 -33.16 -12.89 -2.40
N ILE A 354 -33.02 -11.66 -1.82
CA ILE A 354 -32.07 -11.37 -0.77
C ILE A 354 -32.67 -11.71 0.58
N ILE A 355 -32.40 -12.90 1.08
CA ILE A 355 -32.95 -13.44 2.33
C ILE A 355 -32.47 -12.70 3.57
N PHE A 356 -31.21 -12.34 3.60
CA PHE A 356 -30.57 -11.66 4.73
C PHE A 356 -29.38 -10.84 4.30
N ALA A 357 -29.17 -9.67 4.91
CA ALA A 357 -27.98 -8.86 4.73
C ALA A 357 -27.53 -8.25 6.06
N SER A 358 -26.26 -8.43 6.40
CA SER A 358 -25.61 -7.80 7.56
C SER A 358 -24.51 -6.87 7.09
N PHE A 359 -24.59 -5.59 7.47
CA PHE A 359 -23.59 -4.58 7.14
C PHE A 359 -22.76 -4.16 8.36
N ASN A 360 -22.71 -5.02 9.39
CA ASN A 360 -21.88 -4.77 10.55
C ASN A 360 -20.40 -4.75 10.16
N ASN A 361 -19.76 -3.61 10.39
CA ASN A 361 -18.39 -3.34 10.01
C ASN A 361 -17.57 -2.95 11.25
N LYS A 362 -17.24 -3.93 12.09
CA LYS A 362 -16.32 -3.79 13.21
C LYS A 362 -15.07 -4.64 12.95
N VAL A 363 -14.06 -4.48 13.79
CA VAL A 363 -12.88 -5.34 13.72
C VAL A 363 -13.28 -6.81 13.90
N PHE A 364 -12.89 -7.67 12.98
CA PHE A 364 -13.30 -9.08 12.87
C PHE A 364 -14.80 -9.31 12.64
N GLU A 365 -15.56 -8.32 12.19
CA GLU A 365 -16.96 -8.49 11.77
C GLU A 365 -17.11 -7.95 10.35
N LEU A 366 -17.38 -8.85 9.41
CA LEU A 366 -17.47 -8.52 7.99
C LEU A 366 -18.93 -8.49 7.54
N PRO A 367 -19.31 -7.54 6.70
CA PRO A 367 -20.59 -7.56 5.98
C PRO A 367 -20.71 -8.77 5.07
N PHE A 368 -21.93 -9.32 5.02
CA PHE A 368 -22.28 -10.41 4.12
C PHE A 368 -23.78 -10.40 3.76
N CYS A 369 -24.12 -11.01 2.65
CA CYS A 369 -25.47 -11.19 2.19
C CYS A 369 -25.75 -12.67 1.94
N VAL A 370 -26.98 -13.10 2.22
CA VAL A 370 -27.51 -14.44 1.89
C VAL A 370 -28.60 -14.25 0.84
N ILE A 371 -28.44 -14.90 -0.30
CA ILE A 371 -29.25 -14.74 -1.50
C ILE A 371 -29.80 -16.12 -1.93
N ALA A 372 -31.05 -16.22 -2.27
CA ALA A 372 -31.60 -17.39 -2.95
C ALA A 372 -31.51 -17.18 -4.47
N ASP A 373 -30.72 -18.01 -5.13
CA ASP A 373 -30.66 -18.04 -6.60
C ASP A 373 -31.54 -19.14 -7.12
N HIS A 374 -32.74 -18.76 -7.56
CA HIS A 374 -33.76 -19.69 -8.02
C HIS A 374 -33.46 -20.28 -9.42
N GLU A 375 -32.64 -19.60 -10.24
CA GLU A 375 -32.22 -20.10 -11.54
C GLU A 375 -31.18 -21.24 -11.41
N ARG A 376 -30.32 -21.14 -10.39
CA ARG A 376 -29.25 -22.11 -10.13
C ARG A 376 -29.54 -23.07 -8.99
N GLU A 377 -30.70 -22.93 -8.39
CA GLU A 377 -31.15 -23.73 -7.24
C GLU A 377 -30.11 -23.76 -6.12
N CYS A 378 -29.59 -22.59 -5.77
CA CYS A 378 -28.57 -22.49 -4.73
C CYS A 378 -28.78 -21.30 -3.78
N ILE A 379 -28.32 -21.47 -2.55
CA ILE A 379 -28.19 -20.39 -1.57
C ILE A 379 -26.77 -19.83 -1.63
N VAL A 380 -26.67 -18.55 -1.97
CA VAL A 380 -25.38 -17.87 -2.13
C VAL A 380 -25.08 -17.01 -0.92
N VAL A 381 -23.92 -17.23 -0.29
CA VAL A 381 -23.41 -16.37 0.77
C VAL A 381 -22.28 -15.51 0.19
N ALA A 382 -22.55 -14.24 -0.05
CA ALA A 382 -21.60 -13.28 -0.58
C ALA A 382 -20.95 -12.49 0.55
N VAL A 383 -19.63 -12.59 0.70
CA VAL A 383 -18.86 -11.96 1.78
C VAL A 383 -18.06 -10.77 1.23
N ARG A 384 -18.20 -9.62 1.89
CA ARG A 384 -17.50 -8.39 1.50
C ARG A 384 -16.00 -8.47 1.79
N GLY A 385 -15.17 -7.98 0.87
CA GLY A 385 -13.75 -7.74 1.08
C GLY A 385 -13.44 -6.41 1.76
N SER A 386 -12.14 -6.08 1.85
CA SER A 386 -11.65 -4.90 2.56
C SER A 386 -12.01 -3.60 1.83
N ILE A 387 -12.66 -2.67 2.53
CA ILE A 387 -12.91 -1.28 2.10
C ILE A 387 -12.49 -0.30 3.20
N SER A 388 -12.66 -0.68 4.46
CA SER A 388 -12.48 0.18 5.61
C SER A 388 -11.12 -0.05 6.29
N LEU A 389 -10.67 0.96 7.05
CA LEU A 389 -9.51 0.81 7.92
C LEU A 389 -9.65 -0.35 8.92
N ARG A 390 -10.89 -0.68 9.34
CA ARG A 390 -11.18 -1.79 10.26
C ARG A 390 -10.92 -3.14 9.60
N ASP A 391 -11.24 -3.25 8.32
CA ASP A 391 -10.96 -4.44 7.51
C ASP A 391 -9.44 -4.62 7.38
N ILE A 392 -8.70 -3.51 7.10
CA ILE A 392 -7.23 -3.50 7.05
C ILE A 392 -6.62 -3.98 8.36
N PHE A 393 -7.16 -3.60 9.52
CA PHE A 393 -6.67 -4.13 10.81
C PHE A 393 -6.94 -5.62 10.97
N THR A 394 -8.04 -6.12 10.42
CA THR A 394 -8.31 -7.56 10.38
C THR A 394 -7.27 -8.29 9.52
N ASP A 395 -6.95 -7.73 8.35
CA ASP A 395 -5.92 -8.26 7.44
C ASP A 395 -4.52 -8.25 8.08
N PHE A 396 -4.15 -7.14 8.75
CA PHE A 396 -2.86 -7.02 9.42
C PHE A 396 -2.76 -7.74 10.76
N THR A 397 -3.84 -8.34 11.26
CA THR A 397 -3.79 -9.28 12.39
C THR A 397 -3.25 -10.64 11.91
N ALA A 398 -2.06 -10.60 11.32
CA ALA A 398 -1.48 -11.66 10.49
C ALA A 398 -0.82 -12.83 11.27
N GLY A 399 -1.03 -12.92 12.57
CA GLY A 399 -0.62 -14.10 13.34
C GLY A 399 -1.33 -15.36 12.85
N SER A 400 -0.72 -16.55 12.99
CA SER A 400 -1.42 -17.81 12.80
C SER A 400 -1.99 -18.30 14.13
N GLU A 401 -3.18 -18.90 14.08
CA GLU A 401 -3.79 -19.59 15.19
C GLU A 401 -4.26 -20.99 14.78
N LYS A 402 -4.42 -21.89 15.77
CA LYS A 402 -4.97 -23.23 15.52
C LYS A 402 -6.39 -23.08 14.97
N PHE A 403 -6.67 -23.76 13.85
CA PHE A 403 -7.97 -23.75 13.22
C PHE A 403 -8.53 -25.16 13.19
N GLU A 404 -9.68 -25.34 13.85
CA GLU A 404 -10.34 -26.64 13.99
C GLU A 404 -11.58 -26.67 13.11
N ALA A 405 -11.65 -27.67 12.25
CA ALA A 405 -12.85 -28.05 11.52
C ALA A 405 -12.77 -29.56 11.19
N ASP A 406 -13.93 -30.21 11.14
CA ASP A 406 -14.00 -31.64 10.89
C ASP A 406 -13.40 -31.99 9.52
N GLY A 407 -12.61 -33.05 9.49
CA GLY A 407 -11.91 -33.51 8.28
C GLY A 407 -10.59 -32.82 8.00
N LEU A 408 -10.15 -31.85 8.83
CA LEU A 408 -8.83 -31.24 8.75
C LEU A 408 -7.81 -31.92 9.68
N PRO A 409 -6.51 -31.87 9.33
CA PRO A 409 -5.44 -32.32 10.25
C PRO A 409 -5.46 -31.52 11.57
N GLU A 410 -5.10 -32.20 12.69
CA GLU A 410 -5.10 -31.59 14.03
C GLU A 410 -4.19 -30.35 14.17
N ASN A 411 -3.12 -30.28 13.38
CA ASN A 411 -2.17 -29.18 13.36
C ASN A 411 -2.52 -28.07 12.36
N THR A 412 -3.75 -28.03 11.88
CA THR A 412 -4.19 -26.98 10.94
C THR A 412 -4.10 -25.61 11.61
N ALA A 413 -3.42 -24.69 10.93
CA ALA A 413 -3.30 -23.30 11.32
C ALA A 413 -3.93 -22.40 10.27
N ALA A 414 -4.56 -21.31 10.69
CA ALA A 414 -5.15 -20.31 9.80
C ALA A 414 -4.77 -18.89 10.26
N HIS A 415 -4.97 -17.94 9.37
CA HIS A 415 -4.78 -16.52 9.63
C HIS A 415 -5.70 -16.06 10.77
N LYS A 416 -5.12 -15.56 11.86
CA LYS A 416 -5.85 -15.24 13.09
C LYS A 416 -7.01 -14.29 12.86
N GLY A 417 -6.79 -13.16 12.18
CA GLY A 417 -7.83 -12.16 11.93
C GLY A 417 -9.00 -12.72 11.13
N MET A 418 -8.71 -13.50 10.09
CA MET A 418 -9.73 -14.11 9.24
C MET A 418 -10.47 -15.24 9.96
N ALA A 419 -9.79 -16.04 10.75
CA ALA A 419 -10.40 -17.11 11.56
C ALA A 419 -11.35 -16.53 12.62
N MET A 420 -10.97 -15.45 13.29
CA MET A 420 -11.86 -14.73 14.21
C MET A 420 -13.08 -14.16 13.46
N GLY A 421 -12.89 -13.60 12.27
CA GLY A 421 -13.96 -13.10 11.41
C GLY A 421 -14.91 -14.23 10.99
N ALA A 422 -14.38 -15.36 10.54
CA ALA A 422 -15.16 -16.55 10.17
C ALA A 422 -15.99 -17.08 11.34
N ASN A 423 -15.42 -17.16 12.54
CA ASN A 423 -16.12 -17.61 13.73
C ASN A 423 -17.28 -16.66 14.13
N LYS A 424 -17.07 -15.34 14.05
CA LYS A 424 -18.13 -14.36 14.32
C LYS A 424 -19.24 -14.38 13.27
N MET A 425 -18.85 -14.48 11.99
CA MET A 425 -19.78 -14.58 10.88
C MET A 425 -20.63 -15.84 10.99
N LEU A 426 -20.04 -16.99 11.28
CA LEU A 426 -20.72 -18.28 11.40
C LEU A 426 -21.84 -18.25 12.45
N LYS A 427 -21.60 -17.60 13.61
CA LYS A 427 -22.63 -17.45 14.66
C LYS A 427 -23.88 -16.72 14.18
N ARG A 428 -23.75 -15.76 13.25
CA ARG A 428 -24.87 -15.03 12.67
C ARG A 428 -25.47 -15.77 11.47
N LEU A 429 -24.65 -16.46 10.70
CA LEU A 429 -25.03 -17.13 9.47
C LEU A 429 -25.84 -18.41 9.71
N LEU A 430 -25.42 -19.24 10.69
CA LEU A 430 -26.07 -20.53 10.94
C LEU A 430 -27.59 -20.44 11.14
N PRO A 431 -28.13 -19.55 12.01
CA PRO A 431 -29.58 -19.44 12.18
C PRO A 431 -30.31 -19.00 10.90
N VAL A 432 -29.63 -18.26 10.02
CA VAL A 432 -30.21 -17.84 8.73
C VAL A 432 -30.25 -19.03 7.78
N LEU A 433 -29.12 -19.76 7.65
CA LEU A 433 -29.06 -20.97 6.81
C LEU A 433 -30.07 -22.02 7.25
N ASP A 434 -30.23 -22.23 8.57
CA ASP A 434 -31.20 -23.23 9.09
C ASP A 434 -32.64 -22.95 8.63
N ARG A 435 -33.05 -21.67 8.69
CA ARG A 435 -34.39 -21.26 8.20
C ARG A 435 -34.49 -21.33 6.68
N THR A 436 -33.43 -20.93 5.98
CA THR A 436 -33.40 -20.89 4.52
C THR A 436 -33.50 -22.30 3.93
N PHE A 437 -32.72 -23.25 4.47
CA PHE A 437 -32.76 -24.64 4.00
C PHE A 437 -34.01 -25.42 4.45
N GLN A 438 -34.77 -24.93 5.43
CA GLN A 438 -36.15 -25.43 5.68
C GLN A 438 -37.10 -25.02 4.56
N GLN A 439 -36.90 -23.85 3.96
CA GLN A 439 -37.72 -23.37 2.84
C GLN A 439 -37.27 -23.97 1.49
N PHE A 440 -35.96 -24.16 1.32
CA PHE A 440 -35.34 -24.63 0.08
C PHE A 440 -34.43 -25.85 0.32
N PRO A 441 -34.95 -27.00 0.70
CA PRO A 441 -34.16 -28.15 1.15
C PRO A 441 -33.30 -28.79 0.05
N HIS A 442 -33.62 -28.56 -1.23
CA HIS A 442 -32.90 -29.12 -2.37
C HIS A 442 -31.84 -28.23 -2.96
N TYR A 443 -31.69 -26.99 -2.43
CA TYR A 443 -30.70 -26.04 -2.93
C TYR A 443 -29.31 -26.37 -2.44
N ASP A 444 -28.32 -26.17 -3.32
CA ASP A 444 -26.91 -26.25 -2.96
C ASP A 444 -26.46 -24.97 -2.20
N LEU A 445 -25.40 -25.08 -1.41
CA LEU A 445 -24.78 -23.93 -0.75
C LEU A 445 -23.57 -23.46 -1.55
N VAL A 446 -23.54 -22.19 -1.91
CA VAL A 446 -22.39 -21.53 -2.57
C VAL A 446 -21.92 -20.38 -1.71
N LEU A 447 -20.61 -20.31 -1.47
CA LEU A 447 -19.99 -19.15 -0.85
C LEU A 447 -19.15 -18.39 -1.88
N THR A 448 -19.15 -17.07 -1.81
CA THR A 448 -18.31 -16.24 -2.68
C THR A 448 -17.78 -15.04 -1.93
N GLY A 449 -16.59 -14.57 -2.35
CA GLY A 449 -15.96 -13.40 -1.76
C GLY A 449 -14.74 -12.97 -2.56
N HIS A 450 -14.33 -11.73 -2.33
CA HIS A 450 -13.13 -11.13 -2.91
C HIS A 450 -12.19 -10.67 -1.80
N SER A 451 -10.87 -10.86 -1.96
CA SER A 451 -9.86 -10.39 -1.00
C SER A 451 -10.07 -11.00 0.40
N LEU A 452 -10.12 -10.20 1.46
CA LEU A 452 -10.47 -10.61 2.82
C LEU A 452 -11.75 -11.46 2.86
N GLY A 453 -12.77 -11.05 2.09
CA GLY A 453 -14.05 -11.78 2.00
C GLY A 453 -13.88 -13.19 1.42
N ALA A 454 -12.97 -13.38 0.46
CA ALA A 454 -12.61 -14.69 -0.07
C ALA A 454 -12.00 -15.58 1.00
N GLY A 455 -11.01 -15.06 1.74
CA GLY A 455 -10.37 -15.79 2.83
C GLY A 455 -11.36 -16.23 3.91
N VAL A 456 -12.25 -15.31 4.34
CA VAL A 456 -13.27 -15.62 5.34
C VAL A 456 -14.31 -16.60 4.80
N ALA A 457 -14.75 -16.46 3.54
CA ALA A 457 -15.67 -17.40 2.89
C ALA A 457 -15.13 -18.84 2.86
N VAL A 458 -13.83 -19.01 2.56
CA VAL A 458 -13.16 -20.33 2.59
C VAL A 458 -13.14 -20.90 4.01
N LEU A 459 -12.77 -20.11 5.03
CA LEU A 459 -12.72 -20.58 6.42
C LEU A 459 -14.14 -20.93 6.95
N VAL A 460 -15.17 -20.17 6.58
CA VAL A 460 -16.56 -20.50 6.90
C VAL A 460 -16.98 -21.77 6.19
N ALA A 461 -16.63 -21.94 4.91
CA ALA A 461 -16.93 -23.13 4.13
C ALA A 461 -16.31 -24.40 4.74
N LEU A 462 -15.07 -24.35 5.21
CA LEU A 462 -14.44 -25.47 5.91
C LEU A 462 -15.22 -25.91 7.14
N LYS A 463 -15.78 -24.99 7.91
CA LYS A 463 -16.64 -25.29 9.07
C LYS A 463 -18.04 -25.78 8.69
N LEU A 464 -18.54 -25.40 7.51
CA LEU A 464 -19.86 -25.80 7.02
C LEU A 464 -19.81 -27.10 6.22
N ARG A 465 -18.64 -27.51 5.70
CA ARG A 465 -18.47 -28.68 4.84
C ARG A 465 -19.06 -29.99 5.40
N PRO A 466 -18.90 -30.31 6.69
CA PRO A 466 -19.50 -31.52 7.26
C PRO A 466 -21.04 -31.55 7.18
N ARG A 467 -21.66 -30.36 7.27
CA ARG A 467 -23.11 -30.21 7.22
C ARG A 467 -23.65 -30.10 5.78
N TYR A 468 -22.88 -29.46 4.90
CA TYR A 468 -23.23 -29.23 3.48
C TYR A 468 -22.16 -29.85 2.57
N PRO A 469 -22.16 -31.16 2.33
CA PRO A 469 -21.08 -31.86 1.61
C PRO A 469 -20.91 -31.41 0.16
N HIS A 470 -21.96 -30.86 -0.48
CA HIS A 470 -21.92 -30.38 -1.86
C HIS A 470 -21.62 -28.88 -2.00
N LEU A 471 -21.30 -28.19 -0.88
CA LEU A 471 -21.00 -26.77 -0.95
C LEU A 471 -19.81 -26.47 -1.88
N LYS A 472 -19.88 -25.32 -2.56
CA LYS A 472 -18.86 -24.81 -3.48
C LYS A 472 -18.44 -23.41 -3.06
N VAL A 473 -17.19 -23.05 -3.34
CA VAL A 473 -16.66 -21.71 -3.04
C VAL A 473 -16.03 -21.11 -4.28
N TYR A 474 -16.48 -19.91 -4.66
CA TYR A 474 -15.83 -19.09 -5.67
C TYR A 474 -15.10 -17.94 -4.97
N ALA A 475 -13.78 -18.05 -4.88
CA ALA A 475 -12.91 -17.13 -4.17
C ALA A 475 -12.10 -16.30 -5.16
N PHE A 476 -12.05 -14.97 -5.00
CA PHE A 476 -11.36 -14.09 -5.91
C PHE A 476 -10.27 -13.34 -5.17
N SER A 477 -9.04 -13.36 -5.73
CA SER A 477 -7.88 -12.69 -5.11
C SER A 477 -7.66 -13.11 -3.67
N THR A 478 -7.71 -14.40 -3.39
CA THR A 478 -7.61 -14.98 -2.04
C THR A 478 -6.24 -14.72 -1.43
N PRO A 479 -6.13 -14.25 -0.16
CA PRO A 479 -4.86 -13.96 0.47
C PRO A 479 -3.91 -15.17 0.56
N ALA A 480 -2.60 -14.94 0.29
CA ALA A 480 -1.57 -15.99 0.37
C ALA A 480 -1.37 -16.54 1.78
N GLY A 481 -1.61 -15.72 2.80
CA GLY A 481 -1.42 -16.10 4.21
C GLY A 481 -2.67 -16.66 4.88
N LEU A 482 -3.46 -17.53 4.22
CA LEU A 482 -4.77 -17.94 4.71
C LEU A 482 -4.75 -19.17 5.62
N ILE A 483 -4.18 -20.30 5.16
CA ILE A 483 -4.29 -21.59 5.86
C ILE A 483 -3.05 -22.47 5.65
N SER A 484 -2.81 -23.45 6.54
CA SER A 484 -1.72 -24.42 6.41
C SER A 484 -1.84 -25.24 5.12
N ARG A 485 -0.69 -25.79 4.63
CA ARG A 485 -0.58 -26.40 3.31
C ARG A 485 -1.50 -27.60 3.11
N GLU A 486 -1.60 -28.47 4.12
CA GLU A 486 -2.46 -29.66 4.06
C GLU A 486 -3.94 -29.27 3.95
N ALA A 487 -4.36 -28.28 4.72
CA ALA A 487 -5.70 -27.75 4.65
C ALA A 487 -5.98 -27.00 3.34
N ALA A 488 -5.00 -26.29 2.78
CA ALA A 488 -5.11 -25.66 1.46
C ALA A 488 -5.39 -26.71 0.37
N ARG A 489 -4.66 -27.84 0.38
CA ARG A 489 -4.90 -28.97 -0.53
C ARG A 489 -6.29 -29.58 -0.36
N TYR A 490 -6.74 -29.75 0.88
CA TYR A 490 -8.09 -30.28 1.14
C TYR A 490 -9.17 -29.41 0.49
N THR A 491 -8.96 -28.10 0.41
CA THR A 491 -9.92 -27.17 -0.21
C THR A 491 -9.99 -27.26 -1.73
N GLU A 492 -9.02 -27.84 -2.44
CA GLU A 492 -8.96 -27.90 -3.90
C GLU A 492 -10.16 -28.59 -4.54
N SER A 493 -10.84 -29.50 -3.80
CA SER A 493 -12.00 -30.25 -4.28
C SER A 493 -13.30 -29.42 -4.35
N PHE A 494 -13.40 -28.30 -3.60
CA PHE A 494 -14.63 -27.52 -3.49
C PHE A 494 -14.42 -26.00 -3.51
N VAL A 495 -13.19 -25.51 -3.64
CA VAL A 495 -12.85 -24.10 -3.75
C VAL A 495 -12.18 -23.82 -5.07
N LEU A 496 -12.75 -22.93 -5.88
CA LEU A 496 -12.10 -22.32 -7.04
C LEU A 496 -11.58 -20.96 -6.66
N THR A 497 -10.26 -20.78 -6.68
CA THR A 497 -9.62 -19.48 -6.49
C THR A 497 -9.21 -18.90 -7.84
N VAL A 498 -9.64 -17.67 -8.15
CA VAL A 498 -9.25 -16.96 -9.37
C VAL A 498 -8.41 -15.75 -9.01
N GLY A 499 -7.22 -15.66 -9.62
CA GLY A 499 -6.29 -14.55 -9.43
C GLY A 499 -5.81 -13.98 -10.76
N VAL A 500 -5.58 -12.67 -10.81
CA VAL A 500 -5.21 -11.95 -12.04
C VAL A 500 -3.86 -11.26 -11.86
N GLY A 501 -2.96 -11.46 -12.80
CA GLY A 501 -1.69 -10.73 -12.90
C GLY A 501 -0.78 -10.84 -11.70
N ASP A 502 -0.23 -9.70 -11.29
CA ASP A 502 0.69 -9.60 -10.17
C ASP A 502 -0.02 -9.15 -8.87
N ASP A 503 -1.24 -9.64 -8.63
CA ASP A 503 -2.06 -9.29 -7.47
C ASP A 503 -1.26 -9.33 -6.17
N LEU A 504 -1.23 -8.18 -5.46
CA LEU A 504 -0.48 -8.01 -4.22
C LEU A 504 -1.01 -8.92 -3.11
N VAL A 505 -2.34 -9.01 -2.95
CA VAL A 505 -2.98 -9.71 -1.81
C VAL A 505 -2.80 -11.22 -1.93
N MET A 506 -2.86 -11.75 -3.15
CA MET A 506 -2.54 -13.17 -3.40
C MET A 506 -1.10 -13.55 -3.06
N ARG A 507 -0.21 -12.56 -2.89
CA ARG A 507 1.21 -12.73 -2.54
C ARG A 507 1.54 -12.20 -1.15
N LEU A 508 0.56 -11.61 -0.44
CA LEU A 508 0.77 -10.95 0.85
C LEU A 508 0.65 -11.96 2.01
N SER A 509 1.78 -12.22 2.67
CA SER A 509 1.87 -13.02 3.88
C SER A 509 2.98 -12.48 4.78
N VAL A 510 3.03 -12.86 6.05
CA VAL A 510 4.14 -12.49 6.95
C VAL A 510 5.49 -12.92 6.35
N HIS A 511 5.53 -14.13 5.81
CA HIS A 511 6.74 -14.68 5.19
C HIS A 511 7.17 -13.90 3.93
N SER A 512 6.22 -13.53 3.06
CA SER A 512 6.54 -12.75 1.84
C SER A 512 7.04 -11.35 2.16
N ILE A 513 6.53 -10.73 3.24
CA ILE A 513 7.02 -9.42 3.72
C ILE A 513 8.44 -9.53 4.30
N GLU A 514 8.76 -10.60 5.04
CA GLU A 514 10.13 -10.85 5.52
C GLU A 514 11.11 -11.08 4.37
N ASN A 515 10.71 -11.86 3.37
CA ASN A 515 11.48 -12.06 2.16
C ASN A 515 11.68 -10.74 1.40
N LEU A 516 10.63 -9.92 1.28
CA LEU A 516 10.72 -8.59 0.68
C LEU A 516 11.75 -7.71 1.39
N ARG A 517 11.69 -7.65 2.74
CA ARG A 517 12.67 -6.91 3.55
C ARG A 517 14.09 -7.36 3.27
N THR A 518 14.34 -8.67 3.29
CA THR A 518 15.67 -9.25 3.03
C THR A 518 16.15 -8.90 1.62
N LYS A 519 15.30 -9.05 0.60
CA LYS A 519 15.61 -8.70 -0.78
C LYS A 519 15.85 -7.20 -0.98
N ILE A 520 15.10 -6.33 -0.30
CA ILE A 520 15.33 -4.88 -0.29
C ILE A 520 16.73 -4.57 0.23
N ILE A 521 17.11 -5.11 1.38
CA ILE A 521 18.44 -4.88 1.97
C ILE A 521 19.53 -5.34 1.00
N GLN A 522 19.42 -6.54 0.44
CA GLN A 522 20.37 -7.08 -0.53
C GLN A 522 20.50 -6.20 -1.77
N THR A 523 19.38 -5.71 -2.34
CA THR A 523 19.40 -4.86 -3.53
C THR A 523 20.00 -3.49 -3.27
N ILE A 524 19.78 -2.94 -2.07
CA ILE A 524 20.38 -1.67 -1.66
C ILE A 524 21.91 -1.81 -1.53
N HIS A 525 22.42 -2.89 -0.98
CA HIS A 525 23.86 -3.14 -0.91
C HIS A 525 24.50 -3.40 -2.29
N ALA A 526 23.76 -4.01 -3.18
CA ALA A 526 24.25 -4.35 -4.52
C ALA A 526 24.25 -3.17 -5.51
N THR A 527 23.55 -2.06 -5.23
CA THR A 527 23.48 -0.91 -6.15
C THR A 527 24.67 0.01 -6.05
N LYS A 528 25.08 0.60 -7.19
CA LYS A 528 26.04 1.69 -7.25
C LYS A 528 25.40 3.08 -7.41
N LEU A 529 24.07 3.14 -7.49
CA LEU A 529 23.35 4.40 -7.71
C LEU A 529 23.07 5.14 -6.40
N PRO A 530 23.18 6.49 -6.38
CA PRO A 530 22.71 7.30 -5.27
C PRO A 530 21.17 7.27 -5.19
N LYS A 531 20.63 7.41 -3.99
CA LYS A 531 19.18 7.26 -3.71
C LYS A 531 18.30 8.19 -4.54
N TYR A 532 18.66 9.47 -4.65
CA TYR A 532 17.87 10.42 -5.44
C TYR A 532 17.72 9.97 -6.89
N ARG A 533 18.77 9.36 -7.48
CA ARG A 533 18.74 8.84 -8.84
C ARG A 533 17.85 7.61 -8.96
N ILE A 534 17.86 6.72 -7.95
CA ILE A 534 16.97 5.58 -7.87
C ILE A 534 15.51 6.05 -7.84
N MET A 535 15.21 7.08 -7.04
CA MET A 535 13.86 7.63 -6.92
C MET A 535 13.37 8.28 -8.23
N LEU A 536 14.24 9.09 -8.89
CA LEU A 536 13.94 9.67 -10.22
C LEU A 536 13.70 8.60 -11.28
N ASN A 537 14.60 7.61 -11.34
CA ASN A 537 14.45 6.48 -12.25
C ASN A 537 13.16 5.71 -11.95
N GLY A 538 12.82 5.53 -10.66
CA GLY A 538 11.60 4.84 -10.21
C GLY A 538 10.33 5.50 -10.75
N PHE A 539 10.28 6.83 -10.76
CA PHE A 539 9.18 7.57 -11.37
C PHE A 539 9.11 7.34 -12.89
N GLY A 540 10.25 7.42 -13.58
CA GLY A 540 10.33 7.08 -15.01
C GLY A 540 9.95 5.63 -15.31
N TYR A 541 10.39 4.70 -14.46
CA TYR A 541 10.04 3.27 -14.60
C TYR A 541 8.55 2.99 -14.36
N ALA A 542 7.87 3.79 -13.54
CA ALA A 542 6.43 3.68 -13.36
C ALA A 542 5.66 4.06 -14.61
N LEU A 543 6.10 5.09 -15.34
CA LEU A 543 5.45 5.62 -16.53
C LEU A 543 5.84 4.86 -17.80
N PHE A 544 7.12 4.60 -18.01
CA PHE A 544 7.68 4.12 -19.28
C PHE A 544 8.26 2.68 -19.18
N GLY A 545 8.25 2.08 -18.00
CA GLY A 545 8.88 0.78 -17.77
C GLY A 545 10.40 0.88 -17.58
N VAL A 546 11.03 -0.22 -17.14
CA VAL A 546 12.47 -0.28 -16.91
C VAL A 546 13.20 -0.49 -18.24
N PRO A 547 14.13 0.42 -18.66
CA PRO A 547 14.91 0.23 -19.88
C PRO A 547 15.86 -0.99 -19.79
N ALA A 548 16.16 -1.62 -20.92
CA ALA A 548 17.07 -2.76 -20.98
C ALA A 548 18.48 -2.42 -20.45
N ARG A 549 18.97 -1.21 -20.74
CA ARG A 549 20.25 -0.69 -20.27
C ARG A 549 20.37 -0.70 -18.73
N ASP A 550 19.29 -0.33 -18.03
CA ASP A 550 19.29 -0.15 -16.58
C ASP A 550 19.21 -1.49 -15.82
N LEU A 551 18.89 -2.60 -16.52
CA LEU A 551 18.86 -3.93 -15.92
C LEU A 551 20.26 -4.37 -15.44
N GLU A 552 21.32 -3.90 -16.10
CA GLU A 552 22.70 -4.26 -15.77
C GLU A 552 23.49 -3.08 -15.17
N SER A 553 23.28 -1.87 -15.71
CA SER A 553 24.03 -0.67 -15.28
C SER A 553 23.75 -0.22 -13.83
N THR A 554 22.71 -0.75 -13.20
CA THR A 554 22.29 -0.40 -11.82
C THR A 554 23.19 -1.03 -10.75
N TRP A 555 23.87 -2.15 -11.06
CA TRP A 555 24.53 -2.99 -10.08
C TRP A 555 26.05 -2.75 -10.00
N ARG A 556 26.62 -3.00 -8.82
CA ARG A 556 28.07 -3.09 -8.61
C ARG A 556 28.61 -4.34 -9.32
N ARG A 557 29.87 -4.31 -9.74
CA ARG A 557 30.53 -5.52 -10.25
C ARG A 557 30.86 -6.46 -9.08
N PRO A 558 30.92 -7.79 -9.29
CA PRO A 558 31.33 -8.71 -8.24
C PRO A 558 32.69 -8.36 -7.62
N GLU A 559 33.64 -7.89 -8.43
CA GLU A 559 35.00 -7.46 -8.04
C GLU A 559 34.97 -6.28 -7.04
N ASP A 560 34.01 -5.34 -7.20
CA ASP A 560 33.83 -4.18 -6.31
C ASP A 560 33.24 -4.58 -4.95
N LEU A 561 32.55 -5.73 -4.86
CA LEU A 561 31.97 -6.25 -3.63
C LEU A 561 33.01 -6.97 -2.75
N GLU A 562 34.00 -7.62 -3.36
CA GLU A 562 35.09 -8.28 -2.63
C GLU A 562 36.10 -7.28 -2.07
N ALA A 563 36.37 -6.17 -2.77
CA ALA A 563 37.30 -5.13 -2.33
C ALA A 563 36.80 -4.37 -1.08
N THR A 564 35.49 -4.29 -0.87
CA THR A 564 34.90 -3.61 0.32
C THR A 564 34.97 -4.45 1.60
N HIS A 565 35.35 -5.74 1.51
CA HIS A 565 35.51 -6.62 2.68
C HIS A 565 36.92 -6.56 3.32
N SER A 566 37.86 -5.85 2.72
CA SER A 566 39.24 -5.75 3.20
C SER A 566 39.53 -4.53 4.09
N ASP A 567 38.57 -3.62 4.26
CA ASP A 567 38.74 -2.44 5.12
C ASP A 567 37.97 -2.61 6.43
N ASP A 568 38.73 -2.68 7.55
CA ASP A 568 38.27 -2.94 8.93
C ASP A 568 37.27 -1.91 9.53
N SER A 569 36.71 -1.04 8.74
CA SER A 569 35.67 -0.08 9.17
C SER A 569 34.22 -0.58 9.00
N ALA A 570 34.03 -1.84 8.60
CA ALA A 570 32.71 -2.45 8.35
C ALA A 570 31.94 -2.88 9.63
N ASP A 571 32.54 -2.76 10.81
CA ASP A 571 31.94 -3.19 12.09
C ASP A 571 30.78 -2.32 12.59
N ALA A 572 30.44 -1.24 11.90
CA ALA A 572 29.39 -0.30 12.33
C ALA A 572 28.07 -0.42 11.56
N LEU A 573 27.94 -1.24 10.52
CA LEU A 573 26.77 -1.32 9.64
C LEU A 573 26.22 -2.75 9.52
N LEU A 574 25.64 -3.20 10.54
CA LEU A 574 24.50 -4.10 10.77
C LEU A 574 23.84 -4.83 9.58
N VAL A 575 24.57 -5.52 8.79
CA VAL A 575 24.20 -6.87 8.34
C VAL A 575 25.47 -7.68 8.46
N PRO A 576 25.55 -8.67 9.33
CA PRO A 576 26.71 -9.52 9.35
C PRO A 576 26.82 -10.15 7.96
N SER A 577 27.92 -9.84 7.25
CA SER A 577 28.43 -10.74 6.23
C SER A 577 28.32 -12.15 6.76
N VAL A 578 28.02 -13.12 5.89
CA VAL A 578 27.91 -14.52 6.24
C VAL A 578 29.27 -15.07 6.71
N SER A 579 29.71 -14.59 7.86
CA SER A 579 30.67 -15.27 8.73
C SER A 579 29.84 -15.99 9.81
N THR A 580 30.28 -17.13 10.24
CA THR A 580 29.57 -18.10 11.09
C THR A 580 28.94 -17.51 12.36
N VAL A 581 29.45 -16.43 12.93
CA VAL A 581 28.91 -15.73 14.12
C VAL A 581 27.63 -14.96 13.81
N SER A 582 27.45 -14.50 12.58
CA SER A 582 26.27 -13.72 12.16
C SER A 582 25.11 -14.60 11.65
N ALA A 583 25.41 -15.81 11.22
CA ALA A 583 24.37 -16.80 10.95
C ALA A 583 23.63 -17.18 12.22
N GLU A 584 24.33 -17.28 13.35
CA GLU A 584 23.69 -17.54 14.66
C GLU A 584 22.87 -16.33 15.18
N ALA A 585 23.34 -15.10 15.04
CA ALA A 585 22.58 -13.92 15.42
C ALA A 585 21.37 -13.67 14.51
N ALA A 586 21.48 -13.95 13.22
CA ALA A 586 20.37 -13.94 12.28
C ALA A 586 19.39 -15.08 12.53
N LEU A 587 19.88 -16.27 12.89
CA LEU A 587 19.06 -17.40 13.30
C LEU A 587 18.35 -17.16 14.65
N VAL A 588 19.01 -16.58 15.63
CA VAL A 588 18.41 -16.20 16.92
C VAL A 588 17.38 -15.08 16.74
N SER A 589 17.64 -14.10 15.90
CA SER A 589 16.68 -13.05 15.54
C SER A 589 15.46 -13.61 14.77
N ARG A 590 15.69 -14.58 13.87
CA ARG A 590 14.67 -15.33 13.15
C ARG A 590 13.86 -16.23 14.10
N ASP A 591 14.51 -16.92 15.02
CA ASP A 591 13.85 -17.79 16.00
C ASP A 591 12.93 -17.02 16.95
N ILE A 592 13.30 -15.82 17.40
CA ILE A 592 12.45 -15.00 18.28
C ILE A 592 11.25 -14.45 17.53
N PHE A 593 11.43 -14.05 16.27
CA PHE A 593 10.32 -13.61 15.42
C PHE A 593 9.38 -14.78 15.12
N VAL A 594 9.92 -15.90 14.68
CA VAL A 594 9.22 -17.15 14.37
C VAL A 594 8.44 -17.67 15.59
N ARG A 595 9.01 -17.68 16.78
CA ARG A 595 8.32 -18.13 18.03
C ARG A 595 7.17 -17.24 18.45
N ARG A 596 7.16 -15.95 18.08
CA ARG A 596 6.15 -15.00 18.55
C ARG A 596 4.99 -14.78 17.58
N PHE A 597 5.23 -14.89 16.25
CA PHE A 597 4.20 -14.71 15.21
C PHE A 597 3.74 -16.03 14.61
N SER A 598 4.07 -17.15 15.28
CA SER A 598 3.80 -18.52 14.87
C SER A 598 4.43 -18.90 13.53
N SER A 599 5.22 -19.89 13.62
CA SER A 599 6.07 -20.45 12.57
C SER A 599 5.34 -21.16 11.43
N ALA A 600 4.03 -21.28 11.48
CA ALA A 600 3.29 -21.96 10.43
C ALA A 600 3.29 -21.11 9.15
N ARG A 601 3.86 -21.65 8.07
CA ARG A 601 3.66 -21.08 6.73
C ARG A 601 2.22 -21.27 6.33
N LEU A 602 1.57 -20.18 5.96
CA LEU A 602 0.21 -20.18 5.45
C LEU A 602 0.22 -19.98 3.94
N PHE A 603 -0.79 -20.52 3.27
CA PHE A 603 -0.90 -20.59 1.82
C PHE A 603 -2.30 -20.14 1.38
N THR A 604 -2.44 -19.79 0.10
CA THR A 604 -3.72 -19.59 -0.56
C THR A 604 -4.48 -20.92 -0.63
N ALA A 605 -5.79 -20.89 -0.46
CA ALA A 605 -6.66 -22.06 -0.52
C ALA A 605 -7.26 -22.26 -1.92
N GLY A 606 -7.71 -23.47 -2.18
CA GLY A 606 -8.45 -23.88 -3.38
C GLY A 606 -7.58 -24.23 -4.58
N ARG A 607 -8.24 -24.69 -5.62
CA ARG A 607 -7.63 -24.87 -6.94
C ARG A 607 -7.48 -23.49 -7.58
N ILE A 608 -6.24 -23.07 -7.86
CA ILE A 608 -5.92 -21.68 -8.20
C ILE A 608 -5.81 -21.52 -9.71
N LEU A 609 -6.77 -20.82 -10.31
CA LEU A 609 -6.70 -20.36 -11.70
C LEU A 609 -5.99 -19.03 -11.74
N HIS A 610 -4.76 -18.99 -12.26
CA HIS A 610 -4.01 -17.75 -12.44
C HIS A 610 -4.11 -17.27 -13.89
N ILE A 611 -4.57 -16.03 -14.07
CA ILE A 611 -4.78 -15.37 -15.35
C ILE A 611 -3.74 -14.28 -15.51
N ALA A 612 -2.90 -14.37 -16.53
CA ALA A 612 -1.88 -13.37 -16.83
C ALA A 612 -2.20 -12.65 -18.15
N ARG A 613 -1.80 -11.40 -18.24
CA ARG A 613 -1.90 -10.66 -19.50
C ARG A 613 -0.80 -11.11 -20.45
N ARG A 614 -1.17 -11.57 -21.65
CA ARG A 614 -0.22 -11.95 -22.68
C ARG A 614 0.65 -10.77 -23.07
N LYS A 615 1.96 -10.91 -23.00
CA LYS A 615 2.89 -9.91 -23.48
C LYS A 615 3.05 -10.06 -24.98
N ARG A 616 2.58 -9.10 -25.75
CA ARG A 616 2.86 -9.02 -27.18
C ARG A 616 4.37 -8.95 -27.38
N MET A 617 4.94 -9.88 -28.11
CA MET A 617 6.34 -9.78 -28.55
C MET A 617 6.39 -8.66 -29.60
N GLY A 618 7.06 -7.55 -29.24
CA GLY A 618 7.34 -6.49 -30.19
C GLY A 618 8.36 -7.00 -31.22
N ILE A 619 7.89 -7.31 -32.41
CA ILE A 619 8.75 -7.38 -33.58
C ILE A 619 8.89 -5.94 -34.07
N GLU A 620 10.12 -5.47 -34.19
CA GLU A 620 10.44 -4.12 -34.63
C GLU A 620 9.99 -3.94 -36.10
N ASN A 621 9.17 -2.91 -36.29
CA ASN A 621 9.02 -2.10 -37.50
C ASN A 621 9.26 -2.78 -38.88
N ASN A 622 8.22 -3.39 -39.46
CA ASN A 622 8.00 -3.42 -40.93
C ASN A 622 6.75 -4.24 -41.32
N GLU A 623 5.66 -4.16 -40.57
CA GLU A 623 4.49 -5.00 -40.83
C GLU A 623 3.40 -4.24 -41.55
N GLY A 624 2.90 -4.85 -42.65
CA GLY A 624 1.80 -4.33 -43.45
C GLY A 624 0.44 -4.35 -42.75
N ASP A 625 -0.55 -3.64 -43.27
CA ASP A 625 -1.88 -3.48 -42.70
C ASP A 625 -2.66 -4.80 -42.45
N GLU A 626 -2.33 -5.88 -43.17
CA GLU A 626 -2.96 -7.20 -42.95
C GLU A 626 -2.47 -7.90 -41.69
N GLU A 627 -1.16 -7.84 -41.41
CA GLU A 627 -0.60 -8.36 -40.14
C GLU A 627 -1.11 -7.59 -38.91
N ARG A 628 -1.42 -6.31 -39.08
CA ARG A 628 -2.05 -5.49 -38.04
C ARG A 628 -3.48 -5.93 -37.73
N LYS A 629 -4.26 -6.38 -38.75
CA LYS A 629 -5.60 -6.96 -38.56
C LYS A 629 -5.58 -8.32 -37.89
N VAL A 630 -4.63 -9.20 -38.24
CA VAL A 630 -4.44 -10.52 -37.61
C VAL A 630 -4.04 -10.34 -36.14
N ARG A 631 -3.21 -9.36 -35.81
CA ARG A 631 -2.82 -9.03 -34.42
C ARG A 631 -3.96 -8.55 -33.53
N THR A 632 -5.03 -7.98 -34.09
CA THR A 632 -6.22 -7.59 -33.30
C THR A 632 -7.06 -8.82 -32.88
N GLN A 633 -6.82 -9.99 -33.44
CA GLN A 633 -7.53 -11.22 -33.14
C GLN A 633 -6.81 -12.13 -32.10
N GLU A 634 -5.57 -11.79 -31.69
CA GLU A 634 -4.86 -12.61 -30.69
C GLU A 634 -5.46 -12.46 -29.28
N PRO A 635 -5.61 -13.57 -28.53
CA PRO A 635 -6.09 -13.55 -27.15
C PRO A 635 -5.28 -12.60 -26.27
N THR A 636 -5.99 -11.81 -25.47
CA THR A 636 -5.37 -10.78 -24.61
C THR A 636 -4.79 -11.39 -23.33
N TYR A 637 -5.34 -12.52 -22.89
CA TYR A 637 -4.98 -13.20 -21.66
C TYR A 637 -4.60 -14.65 -21.88
N GLU A 638 -3.78 -15.15 -20.98
CA GLU A 638 -3.33 -16.54 -20.89
C GLU A 638 -3.54 -17.06 -19.46
N MET A 639 -3.79 -18.35 -19.29
CA MET A 639 -4.19 -18.95 -18.03
C MET A 639 -3.35 -20.17 -17.70
N ARG A 640 -3.23 -20.46 -16.40
CA ARG A 640 -2.68 -21.73 -15.90
C ARG A 640 -3.30 -22.13 -14.57
N TRP A 641 -3.26 -23.40 -14.24
CA TRP A 641 -3.40 -23.85 -12.87
C TRP A 641 -2.09 -23.59 -12.13
N ALA A 642 -2.18 -22.83 -11.03
CA ALA A 642 -1.03 -22.43 -10.27
C ALA A 642 -0.98 -23.17 -8.92
N CYS A 643 0.24 -23.38 -8.42
CA CYS A 643 0.45 -23.91 -7.08
C CYS A 643 0.45 -22.75 -6.04
N PRO A 644 0.04 -22.99 -4.78
CA PRO A 644 0.13 -21.99 -3.74
C PRO A 644 1.53 -21.40 -3.53
N GLU A 645 2.57 -22.19 -3.82
CA GLU A 645 3.98 -21.80 -3.75
C GLU A 645 4.37 -20.69 -4.72
N ASP A 646 3.68 -20.55 -5.84
CA ASP A 646 3.92 -19.50 -6.85
C ASP A 646 3.64 -18.09 -6.31
N PHE A 647 2.90 -18.01 -5.21
CA PHE A 647 2.50 -16.76 -4.58
C PHE A 647 3.27 -16.44 -3.28
N MET A 648 4.35 -17.18 -2.99
CA MET A 648 5.16 -16.96 -1.78
C MET A 648 6.06 -15.73 -1.81
N GLU A 649 6.21 -15.10 -2.98
CA GLU A 649 7.05 -13.93 -3.17
C GLU A 649 6.27 -12.72 -3.68
N LEU A 650 6.53 -11.57 -3.06
CA LEU A 650 5.98 -10.29 -3.53
C LEU A 650 6.66 -9.84 -4.82
N GLN A 651 5.85 -9.63 -5.84
CA GLN A 651 6.26 -9.03 -7.11
C GLN A 651 6.03 -7.52 -7.06
N VAL A 652 7.12 -6.74 -7.14
CA VAL A 652 7.02 -5.27 -7.10
C VAL A 652 6.72 -4.76 -8.50
N MET A 653 5.45 -4.75 -8.87
CA MET A 653 4.96 -4.31 -10.18
C MET A 653 4.00 -3.11 -10.02
N PRO A 654 3.98 -2.17 -10.98
CA PRO A 654 3.10 -1.00 -10.89
C PRO A 654 1.62 -1.35 -10.85
N ARG A 655 1.26 -2.51 -11.43
CA ARG A 655 -0.12 -2.96 -11.53
C ARG A 655 -0.58 -3.83 -10.36
N MET A 656 0.31 -4.20 -9.43
CA MET A 656 -0.01 -5.14 -8.35
C MET A 656 -1.24 -4.76 -7.52
N LEU A 657 -1.48 -3.46 -7.32
CA LEU A 657 -2.67 -2.95 -6.64
C LEU A 657 -3.88 -2.90 -7.58
N LEU A 658 -3.66 -2.57 -8.86
CA LEU A 658 -4.72 -2.52 -9.86
C LEU A 658 -5.22 -3.93 -10.20
N ASP A 659 -4.32 -4.91 -10.29
CA ASP A 659 -4.67 -6.30 -10.58
C ASP A 659 -5.50 -6.92 -9.45
N HIS A 660 -5.38 -6.40 -8.23
CA HIS A 660 -6.24 -6.78 -7.09
C HIS A 660 -7.65 -6.23 -7.17
N LEU A 661 -7.90 -5.13 -7.89
CA LEU A 661 -9.22 -4.51 -7.90
C LEU A 661 -10.28 -5.45 -8.50
N PRO A 662 -11.44 -5.63 -7.83
CA PRO A 662 -12.47 -6.55 -8.31
C PRO A 662 -13.01 -6.18 -9.70
N GLU A 663 -12.97 -4.89 -10.08
CA GLU A 663 -13.32 -4.43 -11.42
C GLU A 663 -12.35 -4.98 -12.49
N ASN A 664 -11.05 -5.06 -12.19
CA ASN A 664 -10.08 -5.62 -13.13
C ASN A 664 -10.21 -7.14 -13.25
N VAL A 665 -10.47 -7.82 -12.14
CA VAL A 665 -10.74 -9.27 -12.17
C VAL A 665 -12.01 -9.55 -13.01
N HIS A 666 -13.07 -8.77 -12.78
CA HIS A 666 -14.33 -8.90 -13.54
C HIS A 666 -14.10 -8.66 -15.04
N ARG A 667 -13.43 -7.55 -15.41
CA ARG A 667 -13.13 -7.21 -16.81
C ARG A 667 -12.29 -8.28 -17.48
N THR A 668 -11.28 -8.82 -16.78
CA THR A 668 -10.38 -9.85 -17.31
C THR A 668 -11.16 -11.12 -17.64
N ILE A 669 -11.98 -11.65 -16.72
CA ILE A 669 -12.78 -12.84 -16.96
C ILE A 669 -13.79 -12.60 -18.08
N GLN A 670 -14.47 -11.45 -18.07
CA GLN A 670 -15.42 -11.07 -19.11
C GLN A 670 -14.77 -11.03 -20.50
N THR A 671 -13.58 -10.41 -20.63
CA THR A 671 -12.86 -10.36 -21.91
C THR A 671 -12.52 -11.76 -22.41
N ILE A 672 -12.08 -12.68 -21.56
CA ILE A 672 -11.76 -14.05 -21.97
C ILE A 672 -13.02 -14.76 -22.50
N ILE A 673 -14.15 -14.61 -21.84
CA ILE A 673 -15.42 -15.20 -22.26
C ILE A 673 -15.86 -14.62 -23.61
N GLU A 674 -15.78 -13.30 -23.80
CA GLU A 674 -16.14 -12.60 -25.04
C GLU A 674 -15.21 -13.01 -26.19
N GLU A 675 -13.90 -13.07 -25.97
CA GLU A 675 -12.93 -13.54 -26.96
C GLU A 675 -13.23 -15.00 -27.39
N ARG A 676 -13.56 -15.89 -26.42
CA ARG A 676 -13.96 -17.29 -26.71
C ARG A 676 -15.20 -17.37 -27.59
N HIS A 677 -16.20 -16.55 -27.34
CA HIS A 677 -17.41 -16.50 -28.17
C HIS A 677 -17.12 -16.03 -29.59
N THR A 678 -16.28 -15.00 -29.75
CA THR A 678 -15.90 -14.45 -31.06
C THR A 678 -15.13 -15.50 -31.88
N TYR A 679 -14.17 -16.22 -31.28
CA TYR A 679 -13.44 -17.30 -31.97
C TYR A 679 -14.34 -18.45 -32.43
N ARG A 680 -15.34 -18.82 -31.64
CA ARG A 680 -16.32 -19.86 -32.05
C ARG A 680 -17.15 -19.42 -33.27
N VAL A 681 -17.57 -18.17 -33.33
CA VAL A 681 -18.38 -17.64 -34.44
C VAL A 681 -17.54 -17.56 -35.74
N THR A 682 -16.27 -17.16 -35.66
CA THR A 682 -15.39 -17.02 -36.85
C THR A 682 -14.93 -18.36 -37.43
N HIS A 683 -14.98 -19.46 -36.65
CA HIS A 683 -14.62 -20.81 -37.15
C HIS A 683 -15.82 -21.67 -37.55
N ILE A 684 -17.04 -21.17 -37.42
CA ILE A 684 -18.28 -21.84 -37.86
C ILE A 684 -18.80 -21.23 -39.17
N VAL A 685 -18.27 -20.11 -39.63
CA VAL A 685 -18.49 -19.50 -40.93
C VAL A 685 -17.31 -19.79 -41.85
#